data_2b094bba612bb34f964a23bb7bfa7b69
#
_entry.id   2b094bba612bb34f964a23bb7bfa7b69
#
_cell.length_a   1.000
_cell.length_b   1.000
_cell.length_c   1.000
_cell.angle_alpha   90.00
_cell.angle_beta   90.00
_cell.angle_gamma   90.00
#
_symmetry.space_group_name_H-M   'P 1'
#
loop_
_entity.id
_entity.type
_entity.pdbx_description
1 polymer ?
#
loop_
_entity_poly.entity_id
_entity_poly.type
_entity_poly.pdbx_seq_one_letter_code
_entity_poly.pdbx_strand_id
1 'polypeptide(L)'
;MSETAVPRRPDGLAEIPLSVGQERLWFLDQLDPGDVAYNMFVVERLRGPLDRPVLERALNAVIARHDSLRTCFPGRQGRPVQLVRPALHVRLDRVDVDGPADERVRRAERLVAARTNAPFELTADPLVRGAVLRLADDDHVLCLELHHIVADGWSIGVLRRELAEIYAAYRAGAPMPLEPLPIQYPDYAVWQRGRLGGPALAEQLAYWRARLAGAPALELPTDRPRPAVKTTSGGYLSRFLPAPLWAAVQALARAQRCTPYLMVLTAYQVLLARYCGQRDFCVGSPVAGRDLVELEPLIGYFVNTVVLRADLSGDSTFAELLRRARSTVLAAYAHQDVPFEELMVELEVERNLNRGPLFETLVNVYTELPAFSLAGVETEWFDAGLCRAKFDLTLEIFRAGPAARAGFTYNTDLFDPATITRLGRDIERLLAAVVADPTARLSTLFGHLGLVDGDVPTGPIEVATAPPAGAAGTVLELIEAQAVATGPAIAVRGEQEVSYPQLMDRVGRMAATLRGAGVRPGTLVGVCLPRSVDAIVTLLAVWRTGAGYLPLDPAYPPDRLAFMLADSGAVLAVSTAALAGRLPPDTPVLCLDRPPAADGPPAADGPPAADGSPGVGGSPAAGGSSGGGGRSAGADLSTVDGPVPAAGGARPDGVAYVVYTSGSTGRPKGVVVDHQALAARVGWMRDHYRLRPADRLLQFASMSFDTFAEEVYPCLAAGATLVLGPAADGSLVDFLAAGRGADLTVLDLPTPYWHELVRQLDAVRWPAALRLLILGADQVDAAAVARWHRAFGDRVRVLNTYGPTEATIVASSAE
;
A
#
# COMPACT_ATOMS: atom_id res chain seq x y z
N MET A 1 7.35 46.06 -21.87
CA MET A 1 7.94 46.74 -20.70
C MET A 1 7.93 45.68 -19.59
N SER A 2 9.08 45.12 -19.25
CA SER A 2 9.17 44.19 -18.11
C SER A 2 9.00 45.06 -16.84
N GLU A 3 7.89 44.93 -16.14
CA GLU A 3 7.79 45.42 -14.77
C GLU A 3 8.79 44.64 -13.92
N THR A 4 9.85 45.29 -13.54
CA THR A 4 10.98 44.74 -12.79
C THR A 4 10.74 44.69 -11.28
N ALA A 5 9.56 45.06 -10.79
CA ALA A 5 9.21 45.10 -9.38
C ALA A 5 7.71 44.85 -9.15
N VAL A 6 7.35 44.25 -8.03
CA VAL A 6 5.97 44.08 -7.58
C VAL A 6 5.44 45.41 -7.01
N PRO A 7 4.38 46.02 -7.58
CA PRO A 7 3.80 47.24 -7.04
C PRO A 7 3.04 46.94 -5.73
N ARG A 8 2.97 47.95 -4.85
CA ARG A 8 2.02 47.90 -3.73
C ARG A 8 0.60 47.92 -4.27
N ARG A 9 -0.28 47.13 -3.66
CA ARG A 9 -1.71 47.16 -3.98
C ARG A 9 -2.29 48.54 -3.76
N PRO A 10 -3.34 48.93 -4.48
CA PRO A 10 -4.04 50.19 -4.24
C PRO A 10 -4.57 50.27 -2.81
N ASP A 11 -4.42 51.43 -2.16
CA ASP A 11 -5.00 51.69 -0.86
C ASP A 11 -6.54 51.65 -0.95
N GLY A 12 -7.16 50.96 0.03
CA GLY A 12 -8.63 50.86 0.10
C GLY A 12 -9.24 49.80 -0.83
N LEU A 13 -8.44 48.86 -1.35
CA LEU A 13 -8.97 47.71 -2.10
C LEU A 13 -9.99 46.96 -1.23
N ALA A 14 -11.27 46.96 -1.65
CA ALA A 14 -12.37 46.40 -0.84
C ALA A 14 -12.24 44.88 -0.60
N GLU A 15 -11.70 44.19 -1.58
CA GLU A 15 -11.47 42.75 -1.51
C GLU A 15 -10.09 42.41 -2.10
N ILE A 16 -9.27 41.76 -1.31
CA ILE A 16 -7.95 41.30 -1.75
C ILE A 16 -8.10 39.87 -2.26
N PRO A 17 -7.79 39.58 -3.54
CA PRO A 17 -7.89 38.23 -4.08
C PRO A 17 -6.82 37.30 -3.48
N LEU A 18 -7.09 36.01 -3.46
CA LEU A 18 -6.08 35.01 -3.18
C LEU A 18 -5.11 34.92 -4.37
N SER A 19 -3.85 34.52 -4.11
CA SER A 19 -3.00 33.97 -5.16
C SER A 19 -3.60 32.67 -5.71
N VAL A 20 -3.18 32.23 -6.89
CA VAL A 20 -3.70 30.98 -7.47
C VAL A 20 -3.42 29.79 -6.56
N GLY A 21 -2.21 29.71 -6.03
CA GLY A 21 -1.85 28.63 -5.09
C GLY A 21 -2.66 28.68 -3.78
N GLN A 22 -2.97 29.88 -3.25
CA GLN A 22 -3.84 30.00 -2.09
C GLN A 22 -5.27 29.58 -2.39
N GLU A 23 -5.82 29.93 -3.56
CA GLU A 23 -7.16 29.53 -3.98
C GLU A 23 -7.31 28.01 -4.04
N ARG A 24 -6.29 27.31 -4.56
CA ARG A 24 -6.24 25.84 -4.52
C ARG A 24 -6.28 25.30 -3.10
N LEU A 25 -5.44 25.80 -2.19
CA LEU A 25 -5.41 25.32 -0.81
C LEU A 25 -6.72 25.57 -0.10
N TRP A 26 -7.35 26.73 -0.35
CA TRP A 26 -8.66 27.03 0.17
C TRP A 26 -9.73 26.07 -0.38
N PHE A 27 -9.69 25.77 -1.68
CA PHE A 27 -10.62 24.83 -2.30
C PHE A 27 -10.46 23.40 -1.75
N LEU A 28 -9.22 22.96 -1.54
CA LEU A 28 -8.94 21.63 -0.95
C LEU A 28 -9.46 21.53 0.48
N ASP A 29 -9.31 22.57 1.27
CA ASP A 29 -9.87 22.66 2.62
C ASP A 29 -11.41 22.58 2.62
N GLN A 30 -12.07 23.20 1.62
CA GLN A 30 -13.53 23.09 1.46
C GLN A 30 -13.99 21.69 1.02
N LEU A 31 -13.16 20.94 0.31
CA LEU A 31 -13.46 19.56 -0.11
C LEU A 31 -13.31 18.56 1.04
N ASP A 32 -12.33 18.76 1.91
CA ASP A 32 -12.06 17.91 3.06
C ASP A 32 -11.78 18.78 4.30
N PRO A 33 -12.84 19.34 4.91
CA PRO A 33 -12.70 20.20 6.08
C PRO A 33 -12.03 19.46 7.23
N GLY A 34 -10.90 20.01 7.69
CA GLY A 34 -10.12 19.41 8.77
C GLY A 34 -8.95 18.53 8.30
N ASP A 35 -8.68 18.47 6.99
CA ASP A 35 -7.43 17.87 6.49
C ASP A 35 -6.22 18.63 7.05
N VAL A 36 -5.30 17.91 7.63
CA VAL A 36 -4.06 18.44 8.23
C VAL A 36 -2.83 18.25 7.34
N ALA A 37 -3.01 17.80 6.10
CA ALA A 37 -1.91 17.54 5.17
C ALA A 37 -1.14 18.84 4.80
N TYR A 38 -1.78 19.97 4.95
CA TYR A 38 -1.19 21.29 4.70
C TYR A 38 -0.77 22.03 5.98
N ASN A 39 -0.75 21.34 7.13
CA ASN A 39 -0.11 21.88 8.32
C ASN A 39 1.41 21.84 8.14
N MET A 40 2.05 22.94 8.46
CA MET A 40 3.51 23.09 8.52
C MET A 40 3.92 23.28 9.97
N PHE A 41 5.11 22.85 10.31
CA PHE A 41 5.59 22.99 11.69
C PHE A 41 7.10 23.23 11.74
N VAL A 42 7.51 23.94 12.78
CA VAL A 42 8.89 24.09 13.22
C VAL A 42 8.97 23.52 14.61
N VAL A 43 9.72 22.46 14.80
CA VAL A 43 9.87 21.82 16.11
C VAL A 43 11.35 21.75 16.44
N GLU A 44 11.75 22.47 17.48
CA GLU A 44 13.14 22.61 17.90
C GLU A 44 13.28 22.32 19.39
N ARG A 45 14.27 21.53 19.76
CA ARG A 45 14.69 21.38 21.16
C ARG A 45 15.64 22.50 21.51
N LEU A 46 15.35 23.14 22.63
CA LEU A 46 16.03 24.34 23.11
C LEU A 46 16.66 24.03 24.46
N ARG A 47 17.98 23.96 24.51
CA ARG A 47 18.73 23.74 25.76
C ARG A 47 19.44 25.01 26.22
N GLY A 48 19.23 25.38 27.47
CA GLY A 48 19.78 26.58 28.09
C GLY A 48 18.72 27.56 28.61
N PRO A 49 19.15 28.75 29.05
CA PRO A 49 18.28 29.73 29.70
C PRO A 49 17.37 30.42 28.70
N LEU A 50 16.22 29.82 28.39
CA LEU A 50 15.19 30.35 27.50
C LEU A 50 14.38 31.45 28.18
N ASP A 51 14.38 32.65 27.59
CA ASP A 51 13.45 33.72 27.98
C ASP A 51 12.16 33.61 27.17
N ARG A 52 11.19 32.85 27.69
CA ARG A 52 9.90 32.62 27.03
C ARG A 52 9.09 33.90 26.76
N PRO A 53 8.96 34.86 27.70
CA PRO A 53 8.31 36.14 27.42
C PRO A 53 8.95 36.91 26.25
N VAL A 54 10.30 36.92 26.17
CA VAL A 54 11.01 37.55 25.05
C VAL A 54 10.77 36.79 23.76
N LEU A 55 10.73 35.45 23.79
CA LEU A 55 10.44 34.64 22.60
C LEU A 55 9.02 34.89 22.07
N GLU A 56 8.01 34.94 22.95
CA GLU A 56 6.64 35.28 22.58
C GLU A 56 6.54 36.69 21.99
N ARG A 57 7.22 37.66 22.57
CA ARG A 57 7.26 39.03 22.05
C ARG A 57 7.94 39.07 20.67
N ALA A 58 9.03 38.32 20.49
CA ALA A 58 9.74 38.22 19.22
C ALA A 58 8.87 37.58 18.13
N LEU A 59 8.16 36.46 18.45
CA LEU A 59 7.22 35.84 17.53
C LEU A 59 6.12 36.81 17.10
N ASN A 60 5.53 37.53 18.03
CA ASN A 60 4.49 38.51 17.74
C ASN A 60 5.02 39.71 16.92
N ALA A 61 6.30 40.04 17.04
CA ALA A 61 6.92 41.07 16.18
C ALA A 61 7.07 40.56 14.71
N VAL A 62 7.41 39.28 14.51
CA VAL A 62 7.39 38.65 13.17
C VAL A 62 5.96 38.64 12.61
N ILE A 63 4.96 38.24 13.41
CA ILE A 63 3.54 38.23 12.99
C ILE A 63 3.08 39.62 12.59
N ALA A 64 3.41 40.65 13.36
CA ALA A 64 3.06 42.01 13.05
C ALA A 64 3.72 42.56 11.75
N ARG A 65 4.94 42.07 11.46
CA ARG A 65 5.72 42.43 10.28
C ARG A 65 5.16 41.86 8.97
N HIS A 66 4.58 40.67 9.00
CA HIS A 66 4.11 39.94 7.83
C HIS A 66 2.58 39.87 7.78
N ASP A 67 1.96 40.52 6.79
CA ASP A 67 0.51 40.49 6.57
C ASP A 67 -0.04 39.05 6.46
N SER A 68 0.66 38.16 5.78
CA SER A 68 0.26 36.77 5.58
C SER A 68 -0.04 36.03 6.87
N LEU A 69 0.79 36.25 7.92
CA LEU A 69 0.66 35.57 9.21
C LEU A 69 -0.56 36.00 10.03
N ARG A 70 -1.19 37.14 9.65
CA ARG A 70 -2.41 37.65 10.27
C ARG A 70 -3.59 37.76 9.32
N THR A 71 -3.52 36.92 8.25
CA THR A 71 -4.56 36.82 7.23
C THR A 71 -5.43 35.61 7.48
N CYS A 72 -6.75 35.75 7.33
CA CYS A 72 -7.70 34.65 7.20
C CYS A 72 -8.43 34.72 5.86
N PHE A 73 -9.17 33.68 5.48
CA PHE A 73 -9.69 33.48 4.13
C PHE A 73 -11.21 33.22 4.12
N PRO A 74 -12.05 34.19 4.55
CA PRO A 74 -13.50 34.00 4.51
C PRO A 74 -14.03 33.97 3.08
N GLY A 75 -15.08 33.19 2.87
CA GLY A 75 -15.87 33.22 1.63
C GLY A 75 -16.77 34.49 1.59
N ARG A 76 -16.68 35.28 0.53
CA ARG A 76 -17.60 36.36 0.23
C ARG A 76 -18.25 36.12 -1.14
N GLN A 77 -19.57 36.12 -1.17
CA GLN A 77 -20.34 35.87 -2.41
C GLN A 77 -19.88 34.63 -3.17
N GLY A 78 -19.51 33.55 -2.42
CA GLY A 78 -19.04 32.30 -2.98
C GLY A 78 -17.58 32.29 -3.45
N ARG A 79 -16.82 33.38 -3.22
CA ARG A 79 -15.39 33.45 -3.55
C ARG A 79 -14.56 33.74 -2.30
N PRO A 80 -13.37 33.11 -2.16
CA PRO A 80 -12.48 33.41 -1.05
C PRO A 80 -11.80 34.76 -1.22
N VAL A 81 -11.59 35.45 -0.10
CA VAL A 81 -10.86 36.75 -0.06
C VAL A 81 -9.82 36.70 1.07
N GLN A 82 -8.72 37.42 0.89
CA GLN A 82 -7.77 37.68 1.96
C GLN A 82 -8.29 38.79 2.89
N LEU A 83 -8.48 38.44 4.14
CA LEU A 83 -8.81 39.39 5.20
C LEU A 83 -7.60 39.57 6.11
N VAL A 84 -6.82 40.63 5.89
CA VAL A 84 -5.67 40.97 6.72
C VAL A 84 -6.15 41.64 7.99
N ARG A 85 -5.94 41.04 9.14
CA ARG A 85 -6.28 41.61 10.45
C ARG A 85 -5.31 42.73 10.79
N PRO A 86 -5.77 43.84 11.32
CA PRO A 86 -4.90 45.00 11.67
C PRO A 86 -3.89 44.65 12.77
N ALA A 87 -4.26 43.74 13.68
CA ALA A 87 -3.40 43.19 14.71
C ALA A 87 -3.78 41.73 15.02
N LEU A 88 -2.78 40.97 15.36
CA LEU A 88 -2.93 39.58 15.84
C LEU A 88 -1.88 39.33 16.94
N HIS A 89 -2.29 38.75 18.07
CA HIS A 89 -1.41 38.35 19.13
C HIS A 89 -1.55 36.83 19.35
N VAL A 90 -0.45 36.10 19.16
CA VAL A 90 -0.37 34.67 19.40
C VAL A 90 0.36 34.41 20.72
N ARG A 91 -0.29 33.74 21.65
CA ARG A 91 0.35 33.30 22.90
C ARG A 91 1.13 32.00 22.63
N LEU A 92 2.30 31.90 23.20
CA LEU A 92 3.02 30.62 23.28
C LEU A 92 2.49 29.82 24.47
N ASP A 93 1.72 28.76 24.17
CA ASP A 93 1.21 27.87 25.23
C ASP A 93 2.39 27.30 26.02
N ARG A 94 2.28 27.30 27.36
CA ARG A 94 3.24 26.59 28.22
C ARG A 94 2.68 25.23 28.57
N VAL A 95 3.44 24.18 28.29
CA VAL A 95 3.09 22.80 28.65
C VAL A 95 4.23 22.21 29.46
N ASP A 96 4.02 22.00 30.76
CA ASP A 96 5.00 21.31 31.61
C ASP A 96 4.87 19.78 31.36
N VAL A 97 5.97 19.12 31.02
CA VAL A 97 6.00 17.68 30.72
C VAL A 97 6.59 16.92 31.89
N ASP A 98 5.72 16.29 32.68
CA ASP A 98 6.10 15.56 33.89
C ASP A 98 6.60 14.13 33.56
N GLY A 99 7.38 13.55 34.48
CA GLY A 99 7.86 12.16 34.44
C GLY A 99 9.39 12.02 34.41
N PRO A 100 9.92 10.80 34.37
CA PRO A 100 11.34 10.53 34.17
C PRO A 100 11.87 11.11 32.87
N ALA A 101 13.15 11.43 32.79
CA ALA A 101 13.72 12.18 31.67
C ALA A 101 13.49 11.52 30.28
N ASP A 102 13.64 10.20 30.20
CA ASP A 102 13.42 9.42 28.97
C ASP A 102 11.92 9.32 28.60
N GLU A 103 11.05 9.34 29.59
CA GLU A 103 9.60 9.32 29.34
C GLU A 103 9.07 10.71 28.96
N ARG A 104 9.68 11.80 29.49
CA ARG A 104 9.33 13.17 29.12
C ARG A 104 9.55 13.44 27.63
N VAL A 105 10.64 12.96 27.04
CA VAL A 105 10.89 13.11 25.60
C VAL A 105 9.79 12.43 24.79
N ARG A 106 9.48 11.15 25.09
CA ARG A 106 8.39 10.42 24.42
C ARG A 106 7.00 11.06 24.61
N ARG A 107 6.78 11.69 25.75
CA ARG A 107 5.55 12.43 26.02
C ARG A 107 5.49 13.73 25.23
N ALA A 108 6.62 14.44 25.12
CA ALA A 108 6.73 15.62 24.27
C ALA A 108 6.47 15.28 22.80
N GLU A 109 7.03 14.18 22.28
CA GLU A 109 6.75 13.68 20.93
C GLU A 109 5.23 13.49 20.71
N ARG A 110 4.54 12.83 21.62
CA ARG A 110 3.08 12.65 21.52
C ARG A 110 2.29 13.98 21.59
N LEU A 111 2.73 14.91 22.42
CA LEU A 111 2.08 16.23 22.53
C LEU A 111 2.29 17.07 21.29
N VAL A 112 3.49 17.06 20.73
CA VAL A 112 3.80 17.70 19.44
C VAL A 112 2.95 17.06 18.34
N ALA A 113 2.87 15.72 18.32
CA ALA A 113 2.04 14.98 17.38
C ALA A 113 0.56 15.39 17.43
N ALA A 114 0.02 15.48 18.62
CA ALA A 114 -1.38 15.89 18.80
C ALA A 114 -1.63 17.32 18.31
N ARG A 115 -0.68 18.25 18.55
CA ARG A 115 -0.81 19.65 18.13
C ARG A 115 -0.71 19.81 16.61
N THR A 116 0.28 19.20 15.98
CA THR A 116 0.51 19.31 14.53
C THR A 116 -0.59 18.64 13.71
N ASN A 117 -1.30 17.69 14.30
CA ASN A 117 -2.50 17.06 13.73
C ASN A 117 -3.81 17.78 14.08
N ALA A 118 -3.77 18.93 14.73
CA ALA A 118 -4.96 19.74 14.97
C ALA A 118 -5.27 20.61 13.72
N PRO A 119 -6.49 20.58 13.16
CA PRO A 119 -6.84 21.34 11.97
C PRO A 119 -6.83 22.85 12.24
N PHE A 120 -6.68 23.62 11.18
CA PHE A 120 -6.90 25.07 11.16
C PHE A 120 -8.24 25.38 10.52
N GLU A 121 -8.92 26.40 11.02
CA GLU A 121 -10.12 26.96 10.41
C GLU A 121 -9.70 28.18 9.54
N LEU A 122 -9.62 28.00 8.22
CA LEU A 122 -9.08 29.03 7.32
C LEU A 122 -9.90 30.33 7.32
N THR A 123 -11.18 30.27 7.65
CA THR A 123 -12.09 31.40 7.56
C THR A 123 -12.02 32.36 8.75
N ALA A 124 -11.61 31.86 9.91
CA ALA A 124 -11.74 32.58 11.18
C ALA A 124 -10.49 32.58 12.05
N ASP A 125 -9.75 31.48 12.11
CA ASP A 125 -8.67 31.27 13.08
C ASP A 125 -7.37 31.99 12.68
N PRO A 126 -6.52 32.32 13.69
CA PRO A 126 -5.12 32.58 13.41
C PRO A 126 -4.48 31.34 12.78
N LEU A 127 -3.87 31.50 11.61
CA LEU A 127 -3.22 30.39 10.90
C LEU A 127 -1.76 30.17 11.34
N VAL A 128 -1.46 30.64 12.56
CA VAL A 128 -0.22 30.44 13.30
C VAL A 128 -0.56 30.10 14.75
N ARG A 129 0.01 29.05 15.29
CA ARG A 129 -0.08 28.64 16.69
C ARG A 129 1.31 28.30 17.22
N GLY A 130 1.48 28.33 18.52
CA GLY A 130 2.77 27.96 19.10
C GLY A 130 2.68 27.47 20.54
N ALA A 131 3.62 26.61 20.91
CA ALA A 131 3.78 26.12 22.27
C ALA A 131 5.25 25.97 22.64
N VAL A 132 5.54 26.09 23.94
CA VAL A 132 6.80 25.71 24.55
C VAL A 132 6.53 24.61 25.56
N LEU A 133 6.99 23.39 25.25
CA LEU A 133 6.94 22.25 26.15
C LEU A 133 8.20 22.27 27.03
N ARG A 134 8.03 22.30 28.34
CA ARG A 134 9.15 22.32 29.30
C ARG A 134 9.43 20.89 29.75
N LEU A 135 10.62 20.40 29.42
CA LEU A 135 11.13 19.09 29.83
C LEU A 135 11.93 19.21 31.15
N ALA A 136 12.68 20.30 31.30
CA ALA A 136 13.43 20.69 32.50
C ALA A 136 13.56 22.22 32.55
N ASP A 137 14.24 22.76 33.57
CA ASP A 137 14.42 24.21 33.73
C ASP A 137 15.19 24.83 32.57
N ASP A 138 16.10 24.07 31.98
CA ASP A 138 16.97 24.45 30.88
C ASP A 138 16.78 23.60 29.61
N ASP A 139 15.70 22.83 29.53
CA ASP A 139 15.41 21.94 28.40
C ASP A 139 13.94 22.07 27.98
N HIS A 140 13.73 22.56 26.77
CA HIS A 140 12.41 22.86 26.23
C HIS A 140 12.25 22.34 24.80
N VAL A 141 11.00 22.20 24.34
CA VAL A 141 10.68 21.99 22.92
C VAL A 141 9.77 23.11 22.46
N LEU A 142 10.26 23.90 21.49
CA LEU A 142 9.44 24.87 20.78
C LEU A 142 8.70 24.18 19.65
N CYS A 143 7.38 24.32 19.59
CA CYS A 143 6.53 23.87 18.49
C CYS A 143 5.80 25.08 17.93
N LEU A 144 6.06 25.44 16.68
CA LEU A 144 5.30 26.43 15.93
C LEU A 144 4.56 25.73 14.80
N GLU A 145 3.28 25.99 14.68
CA GLU A 145 2.40 25.40 13.68
C GLU A 145 1.84 26.52 12.80
N LEU A 146 1.89 26.28 11.48
CA LEU A 146 1.36 27.21 10.48
C LEU A 146 0.53 26.43 9.45
N HIS A 147 -0.48 27.08 8.86
CA HIS A 147 -1.10 26.51 7.67
C HIS A 147 -0.33 26.92 6.41
N HIS A 148 -0.16 25.99 5.47
CA HIS A 148 0.64 26.21 4.26
C HIS A 148 0.12 27.38 3.41
N ILE A 149 -1.17 27.75 3.51
CA ILE A 149 -1.77 28.88 2.78
C ILE A 149 -1.14 30.24 3.13
N VAL A 150 -0.48 30.34 4.30
CA VAL A 150 0.19 31.57 4.77
C VAL A 150 1.72 31.49 4.77
N ALA A 151 2.29 30.31 4.49
CA ALA A 151 3.74 30.10 4.49
C ALA A 151 4.14 28.95 3.56
N ASP A 152 5.37 28.92 3.11
CA ASP A 152 6.01 27.82 2.37
C ASP A 152 7.36 27.45 3.02
N GLY A 153 8.09 26.48 2.43
CA GLY A 153 9.37 26.04 2.96
C GLY A 153 10.43 27.15 3.05
N TRP A 154 10.47 28.08 2.09
CA TRP A 154 11.34 29.27 2.14
C TRP A 154 10.93 30.19 3.29
N SER A 155 9.63 30.41 3.46
CA SER A 155 9.04 31.22 4.53
C SER A 155 9.43 30.71 5.92
N ILE A 156 9.57 29.40 6.11
CA ILE A 156 10.08 28.82 7.37
C ILE A 156 11.52 29.29 7.63
N GLY A 157 12.36 29.36 6.60
CA GLY A 157 13.71 29.93 6.70
C GLY A 157 13.71 31.42 7.11
N VAL A 158 12.81 32.21 6.53
CA VAL A 158 12.61 33.63 6.89
C VAL A 158 12.14 33.75 8.35
N LEU A 159 11.13 32.98 8.74
CA LEU A 159 10.58 32.95 10.11
C LEU A 159 11.68 32.64 11.14
N ARG A 160 12.46 31.58 10.90
CA ARG A 160 13.54 31.16 11.81
C ARG A 160 14.62 32.25 11.96
N ARG A 161 15.05 32.84 10.86
CA ARG A 161 16.04 33.91 10.85
C ARG A 161 15.53 35.14 11.60
N GLU A 162 14.36 35.66 11.24
CA GLU A 162 13.81 36.87 11.85
C GLU A 162 13.50 36.66 13.35
N LEU A 163 12.96 35.50 13.71
CA LEU A 163 12.69 35.15 15.11
C LEU A 163 13.99 35.14 15.93
N ALA A 164 15.08 34.58 15.39
CA ALA A 164 16.36 34.55 16.06
C ALA A 164 16.98 35.95 16.25
N GLU A 165 16.95 36.78 15.19
CA GLU A 165 17.47 38.15 15.22
C GLU A 165 16.69 39.05 16.20
N ILE A 166 15.36 38.97 16.15
CA ILE A 166 14.49 39.77 17.03
C ILE A 166 14.61 39.30 18.47
N TYR A 167 14.67 37.98 18.71
CA TYR A 167 14.87 37.44 20.04
C TYR A 167 16.19 37.92 20.65
N ALA A 168 17.27 37.88 19.88
CA ALA A 168 18.58 38.34 20.33
C ALA A 168 18.57 39.85 20.70
N ALA A 169 17.96 40.69 19.84
CA ALA A 169 17.83 42.12 20.08
C ALA A 169 16.99 42.42 21.33
N TYR A 170 15.82 41.79 21.45
CA TYR A 170 14.91 41.99 22.59
C TYR A 170 15.49 41.49 23.90
N ARG A 171 16.24 40.39 23.89
CA ARG A 171 16.96 39.87 25.04
C ARG A 171 18.05 40.83 25.52
N ALA A 172 18.67 41.54 24.58
CA ALA A 172 19.66 42.57 24.88
C ALA A 172 19.04 43.94 25.24
N GLY A 173 17.70 44.07 25.26
CA GLY A 173 16.98 45.30 25.50
C GLY A 173 17.01 46.28 24.33
N ALA A 174 17.45 45.82 23.14
CA ALA A 174 17.51 46.63 21.94
C ALA A 174 16.14 46.72 21.24
N PRO A 175 15.91 47.74 20.39
CA PRO A 175 14.68 47.84 19.56
C PRO A 175 14.64 46.80 18.46
N MET A 176 13.55 46.81 17.67
CA MET A 176 13.38 45.95 16.48
C MET A 176 14.56 46.14 15.51
N PRO A 177 15.29 45.05 15.17
CA PRO A 177 16.52 45.15 14.35
C PRO A 177 16.27 45.17 12.84
N LEU A 178 15.03 44.85 12.40
CA LEU A 178 14.70 44.66 10.98
C LEU A 178 13.98 45.86 10.39
N GLU A 179 14.41 46.30 9.19
CA GLU A 179 13.78 47.35 8.41
C GLU A 179 12.37 46.91 7.90
N PRO A 180 11.44 47.85 7.72
CA PRO A 180 10.13 47.56 7.15
C PRO A 180 10.23 46.85 5.79
N LEU A 181 9.28 45.96 5.52
CA LEU A 181 9.19 45.29 4.23
C LEU A 181 8.72 46.24 3.14
N PRO A 182 9.31 46.23 1.92
CA PRO A 182 8.92 47.10 0.82
C PRO A 182 7.49 46.80 0.32
N ILE A 183 7.09 45.55 0.34
CA ILE A 183 5.77 45.03 -0.07
C ILE A 183 5.32 43.95 0.90
N GLN A 184 4.08 43.49 0.73
CA GLN A 184 3.49 42.41 1.51
C GLN A 184 2.97 41.28 0.59
N TYR A 185 2.70 40.09 1.13
CA TYR A 185 2.18 39.01 0.33
C TYR A 185 0.86 39.33 -0.41
N PRO A 186 -0.10 40.03 0.18
CA PRO A 186 -1.30 40.47 -0.55
C PRO A 186 -1.00 41.34 -1.78
N ASP A 187 0.10 42.09 -1.79
CA ASP A 187 0.52 42.89 -2.96
C ASP A 187 0.96 41.95 -4.10
N TYR A 188 1.73 40.91 -3.76
CA TYR A 188 2.10 39.86 -4.70
C TYR A 188 0.86 39.16 -5.27
N ALA A 189 -0.13 38.82 -4.45
CA ALA A 189 -1.31 38.08 -4.91
C ALA A 189 -2.12 38.92 -5.95
N VAL A 190 -2.25 40.23 -5.73
CA VAL A 190 -2.87 41.15 -6.69
C VAL A 190 -2.06 41.23 -7.98
N TRP A 191 -0.75 41.40 -7.87
CA TRP A 191 0.17 41.46 -9.00
C TRP A 191 0.18 40.17 -9.82
N GLN A 192 0.25 39.02 -9.16
CA GLN A 192 0.20 37.70 -9.82
C GLN A 192 -1.07 37.56 -10.65
N ARG A 193 -2.24 37.88 -10.07
CA ARG A 193 -3.53 37.80 -10.76
C ARG A 193 -3.60 38.72 -11.99
N GLY A 194 -3.00 39.87 -11.92
CA GLY A 194 -2.91 40.76 -13.07
C GLY A 194 -2.04 40.23 -14.22
N ARG A 195 -1.10 39.35 -13.93
CA ARG A 195 -0.21 38.72 -14.94
C ARG A 195 -0.77 37.41 -15.54
N LEU A 196 -1.74 36.79 -14.86
CA LEU A 196 -2.41 35.61 -15.36
C LEU A 196 -3.39 35.96 -16.47
N GLY A 197 -2.87 36.03 -17.67
CA GLY A 197 -3.62 36.38 -18.90
C GLY A 197 -2.70 36.88 -20.00
N GLY A 198 -3.20 36.86 -21.21
CA GLY A 198 -2.50 37.40 -22.36
C GLY A 198 -1.48 36.45 -23.01
N PRO A 199 -0.72 36.94 -23.98
CA PRO A 199 0.14 36.14 -24.84
C PRO A 199 1.27 35.41 -24.11
N ALA A 200 1.82 36.04 -23.07
CA ALA A 200 2.95 35.44 -22.32
C ALA A 200 2.56 34.17 -21.59
N LEU A 201 1.39 34.11 -20.96
CA LEU A 201 0.88 32.89 -20.33
C LEU A 201 0.56 31.83 -21.39
N ALA A 202 -0.05 32.23 -22.51
CA ALA A 202 -0.38 31.30 -23.59
C ALA A 202 0.88 30.63 -24.19
N GLU A 203 2.00 31.36 -24.31
CA GLU A 203 3.29 30.82 -24.77
C GLU A 203 3.83 29.78 -23.77
N GLN A 204 3.81 30.10 -22.49
CA GLN A 204 4.24 29.17 -21.43
C GLN A 204 3.36 27.91 -21.38
N LEU A 205 2.06 28.03 -21.47
CA LEU A 205 1.11 26.91 -21.54
C LEU A 205 1.35 26.03 -22.79
N ALA A 206 1.64 26.65 -23.94
CA ALA A 206 1.96 25.91 -25.16
C ALA A 206 3.23 25.06 -25.01
N TYR A 207 4.25 25.56 -24.31
CA TYR A 207 5.44 24.78 -23.95
C TYR A 207 5.06 23.54 -23.13
N TRP A 208 4.31 23.75 -22.05
CA TRP A 208 3.92 22.67 -21.16
C TRP A 208 3.04 21.63 -21.85
N ARG A 209 2.09 22.07 -22.68
CA ARG A 209 1.26 21.16 -23.49
C ARG A 209 2.11 20.27 -24.39
N ALA A 210 3.06 20.86 -25.13
CA ALA A 210 3.95 20.10 -26.00
C ALA A 210 4.87 19.16 -25.21
N ARG A 211 5.37 19.60 -24.06
CA ARG A 211 6.33 18.81 -23.26
C ARG A 211 5.69 17.63 -22.54
N LEU A 212 4.46 17.77 -22.09
CA LEU A 212 3.76 16.77 -21.28
C LEU A 212 2.77 15.91 -22.09
N ALA A 213 2.58 16.22 -23.38
CA ALA A 213 1.73 15.41 -24.25
C ALA A 213 2.14 13.94 -24.21
N GLY A 214 1.18 13.06 -23.90
CA GLY A 214 1.41 11.61 -23.88
C GLY A 214 2.43 11.13 -22.84
N ALA A 215 2.72 11.93 -21.80
CA ALA A 215 3.59 11.50 -20.71
C ALA A 215 2.91 10.35 -19.95
N PRO A 216 3.56 9.18 -19.81
CA PRO A 216 2.97 8.06 -19.09
C PRO A 216 3.00 8.31 -17.57
N ALA A 217 2.02 7.77 -16.86
CA ALA A 217 2.03 7.74 -15.41
C ALA A 217 3.19 6.89 -14.90
N LEU A 218 3.81 7.32 -13.81
CA LEU A 218 4.85 6.54 -13.14
C LEU A 218 4.21 5.43 -12.30
N GLU A 219 4.57 4.19 -12.58
CA GLU A 219 4.10 3.01 -11.86
C GLU A 219 5.12 2.61 -10.79
N LEU A 220 5.04 3.27 -9.62
CA LEU A 220 5.88 2.92 -8.49
C LEU A 220 5.51 1.52 -7.97
N PRO A 221 6.49 0.61 -7.77
CA PRO A 221 6.25 -0.69 -7.16
C PRO A 221 5.95 -0.51 -5.68
N THR A 222 4.66 -0.50 -5.35
CA THR A 222 4.17 -0.32 -3.99
C THR A 222 4.12 -1.64 -3.24
N ASP A 223 4.40 -1.61 -1.94
CA ASP A 223 4.33 -2.80 -1.07
C ASP A 223 2.87 -3.19 -0.75
N ARG A 224 1.93 -2.26 -0.95
CA ARG A 224 0.49 -2.47 -0.74
C ARG A 224 -0.30 -2.02 -1.96
N PRO A 225 -1.46 -2.65 -2.21
CA PRO A 225 -2.34 -2.19 -3.28
C PRO A 225 -2.77 -0.74 -3.03
N ARG A 226 -2.80 0.03 -4.10
CA ARG A 226 -3.21 1.42 -4.07
C ARG A 226 -4.68 1.53 -3.63
N PRO A 227 -5.02 2.32 -2.60
CA PRO A 227 -6.39 2.52 -2.17
C PRO A 227 -7.21 3.22 -3.26
N ALA A 228 -8.54 3.02 -3.24
CA ALA A 228 -9.46 3.62 -4.20
C ALA A 228 -9.47 5.16 -4.15
N VAL A 229 -9.16 5.73 -2.99
CA VAL A 229 -8.98 7.17 -2.76
C VAL A 229 -7.59 7.38 -2.17
N LYS A 230 -6.84 8.33 -2.71
CA LYS A 230 -5.50 8.68 -2.23
C LYS A 230 -5.56 9.13 -0.77
N THR A 231 -4.70 8.57 0.05
CA THR A 231 -4.54 8.95 1.46
C THR A 231 -3.32 9.83 1.65
N THR A 232 -3.27 10.54 2.77
CA THR A 232 -2.12 11.36 3.19
C THR A 232 -1.36 10.74 4.36
N SER A 233 -1.61 9.46 4.67
CA SER A 233 -0.88 8.71 5.69
C SER A 233 0.60 8.73 5.40
N GLY A 234 1.40 9.41 6.23
CA GLY A 234 2.81 9.65 5.94
C GLY A 234 3.76 8.95 6.90
N GLY A 235 4.87 8.48 6.37
CA GLY A 235 6.06 8.08 7.10
C GLY A 235 7.26 8.90 6.65
N TYR A 236 8.23 9.06 7.53
CA TYR A 236 9.48 9.74 7.22
C TYR A 236 10.66 8.86 7.63
N LEU A 237 11.59 8.66 6.71
CA LEU A 237 12.87 8.02 6.96
C LEU A 237 14.00 8.88 6.43
N SER A 238 15.07 8.98 7.18
CA SER A 238 16.24 9.72 6.73
C SER A 238 17.51 8.91 6.87
N ARG A 239 18.47 9.20 5.99
CA ARG A 239 19.79 8.60 5.96
C ARG A 239 20.84 9.67 5.74
N PHE A 240 21.90 9.65 6.53
CA PHE A 240 23.06 10.51 6.28
C PHE A 240 23.87 9.97 5.10
N LEU A 241 24.12 10.84 4.13
CA LEU A 241 25.11 10.62 3.09
C LEU A 241 26.49 10.97 3.68
N PRO A 242 27.49 10.08 3.58
CA PRO A 242 28.82 10.34 4.13
C PRO A 242 29.40 11.65 3.62
N ALA A 243 30.02 12.44 4.50
CA ALA A 243 30.62 13.73 4.12
C ALA A 243 31.59 13.64 2.92
N PRO A 244 32.46 12.60 2.81
CA PRO A 244 33.30 12.44 1.62
C PRO A 244 32.52 12.23 0.35
N LEU A 245 31.42 11.45 0.39
CA LEU A 245 30.55 11.21 -0.77
C LEU A 245 29.87 12.51 -1.20
N TRP A 246 29.27 13.24 -0.24
CA TRP A 246 28.60 14.50 -0.58
C TRP A 246 29.56 15.55 -1.15
N ALA A 247 30.76 15.68 -0.59
CA ALA A 247 31.81 16.54 -1.13
C ALA A 247 32.20 16.16 -2.56
N ALA A 248 32.31 14.85 -2.84
CA ALA A 248 32.61 14.34 -4.17
C ALA A 248 31.45 14.59 -5.17
N VAL A 249 30.20 14.44 -4.76
CA VAL A 249 29.00 14.82 -5.56
C VAL A 249 29.04 16.30 -5.90
N GLN A 250 29.36 17.17 -4.94
CA GLN A 250 29.51 18.61 -5.18
C GLN A 250 30.66 18.94 -6.11
N ALA A 251 31.82 18.25 -5.97
CA ALA A 251 32.96 18.41 -6.85
C ALA A 251 32.65 17.99 -8.28
N LEU A 252 31.96 16.84 -8.46
CA LEU A 252 31.53 16.37 -9.77
C LEU A 252 30.48 17.32 -10.38
N ALA A 253 29.55 17.82 -9.60
CA ALA A 253 28.57 18.83 -10.06
C ALA A 253 29.29 20.07 -10.64
N ARG A 254 30.29 20.60 -9.91
CA ARG A 254 31.12 21.72 -10.40
C ARG A 254 31.86 21.36 -11.69
N ALA A 255 32.46 20.17 -11.77
CA ALA A 255 33.18 19.70 -12.96
C ALA A 255 32.24 19.57 -14.16
N GLN A 256 31.02 19.11 -13.96
CA GLN A 256 29.96 18.99 -14.98
C GLN A 256 29.19 20.31 -15.22
N ARG A 257 29.60 21.41 -14.56
CA ARG A 257 28.96 22.73 -14.64
C ARG A 257 27.44 22.66 -14.34
N CYS A 258 27.07 21.94 -13.31
CA CYS A 258 25.69 21.82 -12.87
C CYS A 258 25.57 21.96 -11.34
N THR A 259 24.34 21.99 -10.85
CA THR A 259 24.07 22.07 -9.41
C THR A 259 24.04 20.67 -8.78
N PRO A 260 24.28 20.52 -7.47
CA PRO A 260 24.05 19.27 -6.76
C PRO A 260 22.60 18.77 -6.91
N TYR A 261 21.63 19.67 -7.06
CA TYR A 261 20.23 19.33 -7.36
C TYR A 261 20.12 18.50 -8.65
N LEU A 262 20.77 18.92 -9.74
CA LEU A 262 20.73 18.19 -11.01
C LEU A 262 21.38 16.80 -10.90
N MET A 263 22.45 16.67 -10.09
CA MET A 263 23.06 15.37 -9.79
C MET A 263 22.08 14.45 -9.09
N VAL A 264 21.44 14.94 -8.04
CA VAL A 264 20.45 14.18 -7.25
C VAL A 264 19.20 13.84 -8.10
N LEU A 265 18.67 14.83 -8.84
CA LEU A 265 17.51 14.61 -9.73
C LEU A 265 17.81 13.51 -10.75
N THR A 266 18.98 13.58 -11.44
CA THR A 266 19.34 12.57 -12.45
C THR A 266 19.54 11.20 -11.80
N ALA A 267 20.20 11.13 -10.66
CA ALA A 267 20.35 9.88 -9.92
C ALA A 267 18.99 9.32 -9.46
N TYR A 268 18.09 10.18 -8.99
CA TYR A 268 16.76 9.76 -8.60
C TYR A 268 15.94 9.24 -9.79
N GLN A 269 16.02 9.90 -10.95
CA GLN A 269 15.39 9.40 -12.17
C GLN A 269 15.95 8.03 -12.59
N VAL A 270 17.26 7.81 -12.50
CA VAL A 270 17.88 6.50 -12.75
C VAL A 270 17.39 5.45 -11.75
N LEU A 271 17.30 5.81 -10.47
CA LEU A 271 16.77 4.93 -9.42
C LEU A 271 15.33 4.52 -9.73
N LEU A 272 14.46 5.50 -9.99
CA LEU A 272 13.05 5.25 -10.34
C LEU A 272 12.92 4.39 -11.59
N ALA A 273 13.69 4.69 -12.64
CA ALA A 273 13.67 3.88 -13.87
C ALA A 273 14.03 2.41 -13.62
N ARG A 274 14.97 2.17 -12.70
CA ARG A 274 15.32 0.80 -12.30
C ARG A 274 14.21 0.10 -11.55
N TYR A 275 13.56 0.79 -10.62
CA TYR A 275 12.50 0.23 -9.79
C TYR A 275 11.20 0.02 -10.56
N CYS A 276 10.83 0.95 -11.45
CA CYS A 276 9.57 0.93 -12.18
C CYS A 276 9.67 0.24 -13.56
N GLY A 277 10.88 -0.05 -14.05
CA GLY A 277 11.09 -0.55 -15.40
C GLY A 277 10.77 0.48 -16.51
N GLN A 278 10.39 1.71 -16.15
CA GLN A 278 10.01 2.76 -17.09
C GLN A 278 11.20 3.68 -17.38
N ARG A 279 11.28 4.22 -18.59
CA ARG A 279 12.34 5.13 -19.03
C ARG A 279 11.84 6.51 -19.46
N ASP A 280 10.53 6.70 -19.44
CA ASP A 280 9.82 7.94 -19.71
C ASP A 280 8.76 8.11 -18.61
N PHE A 281 8.84 9.16 -17.84
CA PHE A 281 7.92 9.46 -16.73
C PHE A 281 8.14 10.86 -16.20
N CYS A 282 7.22 11.33 -15.38
CA CYS A 282 7.29 12.65 -14.76
C CYS A 282 7.66 12.59 -13.28
N VAL A 283 8.47 13.57 -12.85
CA VAL A 283 8.82 13.82 -11.45
C VAL A 283 8.47 15.26 -11.14
N GLY A 284 7.79 15.52 -10.02
CA GLY A 284 7.56 16.88 -9.54
C GLY A 284 8.79 17.47 -8.87
N SER A 285 8.98 18.77 -9.03
CA SER A 285 9.99 19.54 -8.28
C SER A 285 9.44 20.89 -7.86
N PRO A 286 9.54 21.26 -6.57
CA PRO A 286 9.10 22.58 -6.12
C PRO A 286 10.09 23.63 -6.58
N VAL A 287 9.56 24.80 -6.92
CA VAL A 287 10.32 26.04 -7.19
C VAL A 287 9.87 27.10 -6.20
N ALA A 288 10.80 27.93 -5.75
CA ALA A 288 10.54 28.89 -4.67
C ALA A 288 9.55 30.00 -5.07
N GLY A 289 9.40 30.29 -6.38
CA GLY A 289 8.52 31.37 -6.89
C GLY A 289 8.93 32.77 -6.43
N ARG A 290 10.23 32.99 -6.19
CA ARG A 290 10.79 34.25 -5.67
C ARG A 290 11.88 34.79 -6.58
N ASP A 291 11.50 35.07 -7.84
CA ASP A 291 12.42 35.52 -8.88
C ASP A 291 12.78 37.01 -8.73
N LEU A 292 12.11 37.72 -7.85
CA LEU A 292 12.35 39.13 -7.55
C LEU A 292 12.88 39.26 -6.12
N VAL A 293 13.90 40.09 -5.94
CA VAL A 293 14.62 40.28 -4.66
C VAL A 293 13.69 40.72 -3.53
N GLU A 294 12.68 41.55 -3.83
CA GLU A 294 11.68 42.02 -2.87
C GLU A 294 10.76 40.92 -2.34
N LEU A 295 10.68 39.72 -3.02
CA LEU A 295 9.92 38.58 -2.56
C LEU A 295 10.70 37.70 -1.57
N GLU A 296 12.04 37.79 -1.60
CA GLU A 296 12.90 36.93 -0.76
C GLU A 296 12.62 37.09 0.75
N PRO A 297 12.45 38.31 1.30
CA PRO A 297 12.21 38.51 2.73
C PRO A 297 10.77 38.27 3.18
N LEU A 298 9.84 37.98 2.27
CA LEU A 298 8.43 37.82 2.62
C LEU A 298 8.13 36.42 3.16
N ILE A 299 7.17 36.35 4.09
CA ILE A 299 6.49 35.10 4.45
C ILE A 299 5.18 35.03 3.64
N GLY A 300 4.92 33.89 2.99
CA GLY A 300 3.74 33.62 2.19
C GLY A 300 3.81 32.31 1.42
N TYR A 301 2.78 31.98 0.66
CA TYR A 301 2.69 30.81 -0.17
C TYR A 301 3.10 31.11 -1.61
N PHE A 302 4.40 31.09 -1.91
CA PHE A 302 4.94 31.41 -3.23
C PHE A 302 5.31 30.16 -4.04
N VAL A 303 5.50 29.02 -3.35
CA VAL A 303 5.96 27.80 -3.98
C VAL A 303 5.05 27.39 -5.14
N ASN A 304 5.67 27.09 -6.29
CA ASN A 304 5.04 26.42 -7.40
C ASN A 304 5.69 25.05 -7.61
N THR A 305 5.07 24.18 -8.38
CA THR A 305 5.62 22.87 -8.72
C THR A 305 5.77 22.75 -10.22
N VAL A 306 6.98 22.49 -10.69
CA VAL A 306 7.26 22.20 -12.10
C VAL A 306 7.30 20.69 -12.33
N VAL A 307 6.86 20.25 -13.51
CA VAL A 307 6.81 18.86 -13.92
C VAL A 307 8.02 18.54 -14.79
N LEU A 308 8.88 17.66 -14.33
CA LEU A 308 10.13 17.29 -15.01
C LEU A 308 9.97 15.91 -15.66
N ARG A 309 9.69 15.88 -16.98
CA ARG A 309 9.64 14.62 -17.73
C ARG A 309 11.04 14.09 -17.95
N ALA A 310 11.33 12.92 -17.37
CA ALA A 310 12.56 12.17 -17.55
C ALA A 310 12.57 11.48 -18.91
N ASP A 311 13.73 11.51 -19.59
CA ASP A 311 14.00 10.73 -20.79
C ASP A 311 15.29 9.93 -20.58
N LEU A 312 15.13 8.66 -20.23
CA LEU A 312 16.21 7.70 -20.04
C LEU A 312 16.27 6.69 -21.21
N SER A 313 15.83 7.09 -22.37
CA SER A 313 15.86 6.25 -23.58
C SER A 313 17.29 5.86 -23.97
N GLY A 314 17.43 4.64 -24.48
CA GLY A 314 18.72 4.05 -24.86
C GLY A 314 19.56 3.62 -23.64
N ASP A 315 20.80 3.20 -23.91
CA ASP A 315 21.81 2.87 -22.89
C ASP A 315 22.82 4.03 -22.75
N SER A 316 22.28 5.20 -22.39
CA SER A 316 23.04 6.44 -22.25
C SER A 316 23.97 6.41 -21.03
N THR A 317 25.08 7.16 -21.10
CA THR A 317 25.92 7.39 -19.92
C THR A 317 25.24 8.34 -18.95
N PHE A 318 25.66 8.31 -17.67
CA PHE A 318 25.13 9.24 -16.68
C PHE A 318 25.36 10.70 -17.08
N ALA A 319 26.53 11.03 -17.62
CA ALA A 319 26.83 12.37 -18.11
C ALA A 319 25.91 12.83 -19.25
N GLU A 320 25.43 11.91 -20.10
CA GLU A 320 24.42 12.21 -21.12
C GLU A 320 23.04 12.43 -20.51
N LEU A 321 22.65 11.60 -19.57
CA LEU A 321 21.39 11.76 -18.82
C LEU A 321 21.37 13.08 -18.05
N LEU A 322 22.48 13.44 -17.42
CA LEU A 322 22.64 14.71 -16.70
C LEU A 322 22.47 15.92 -17.64
N ARG A 323 23.02 15.85 -18.86
CA ARG A 323 22.82 16.91 -19.87
C ARG A 323 21.35 17.03 -20.29
N ARG A 324 20.65 15.91 -20.50
CA ARG A 324 19.19 15.91 -20.79
C ARG A 324 18.40 16.49 -19.63
N ALA A 325 18.66 16.03 -18.42
CA ALA A 325 17.99 16.55 -17.21
C ALA A 325 18.23 18.06 -17.04
N ARG A 326 19.46 18.53 -17.27
CA ARG A 326 19.78 19.97 -17.25
C ARG A 326 18.98 20.75 -18.28
N SER A 327 18.87 20.27 -19.51
CA SER A 327 18.07 20.93 -20.55
C SER A 327 16.58 21.00 -20.14
N THR A 328 16.04 19.90 -19.62
CA THR A 328 14.67 19.83 -19.12
C THR A 328 14.42 20.81 -17.99
N VAL A 329 15.31 20.87 -17.00
CA VAL A 329 15.17 21.76 -15.82
C VAL A 329 15.25 23.23 -16.23
N LEU A 330 16.22 23.60 -17.09
CA LEU A 330 16.36 24.99 -17.54
C LEU A 330 15.14 25.43 -18.34
N ALA A 331 14.62 24.57 -19.22
CA ALA A 331 13.41 24.88 -19.96
C ALA A 331 12.18 24.97 -19.03
N ALA A 332 12.05 24.07 -18.05
CA ALA A 332 10.98 24.14 -17.04
C ALA A 332 11.03 25.44 -16.21
N TYR A 333 12.23 25.88 -15.82
CA TYR A 333 12.42 27.13 -15.06
C TYR A 333 12.12 28.36 -15.90
N ALA A 334 12.42 28.34 -17.21
CA ALA A 334 12.00 29.42 -18.12
C ALA A 334 10.47 29.55 -18.27
N HIS A 335 9.72 28.53 -17.86
CA HIS A 335 8.26 28.48 -17.94
C HIS A 335 7.60 28.22 -16.56
N GLN A 336 8.27 28.59 -15.48
CA GLN A 336 7.78 28.31 -14.11
C GLN A 336 6.68 29.25 -13.62
N ASP A 337 6.36 30.33 -14.36
CA ASP A 337 5.34 31.29 -13.97
C ASP A 337 3.92 30.71 -14.06
N VAL A 338 3.72 29.65 -14.86
CA VAL A 338 2.43 28.96 -14.93
C VAL A 338 2.18 28.26 -13.60
N PRO A 339 1.14 28.62 -12.86
CA PRO A 339 0.74 27.85 -11.68
C PRO A 339 0.42 26.41 -12.07
N PHE A 340 0.78 25.45 -11.23
CA PHE A 340 0.52 24.05 -11.48
C PHE A 340 -0.97 23.77 -11.71
N GLU A 341 -1.84 24.52 -11.06
CA GLU A 341 -3.29 24.42 -11.16
C GLU A 341 -3.80 24.80 -12.57
N GLU A 342 -3.26 25.88 -13.14
CA GLU A 342 -3.59 26.30 -14.51
C GLU A 342 -3.10 25.26 -15.53
N LEU A 343 -1.94 24.67 -15.26
CA LEU A 343 -1.41 23.57 -16.09
C LEU A 343 -2.34 22.36 -16.07
N MET A 344 -2.92 22.02 -14.93
CA MET A 344 -3.86 20.91 -14.78
C MET A 344 -5.15 21.14 -15.59
N VAL A 345 -5.65 22.37 -15.58
CA VAL A 345 -6.83 22.76 -16.37
C VAL A 345 -6.51 22.69 -17.86
N GLU A 346 -5.37 23.23 -18.27
CA GLU A 346 -4.95 23.31 -19.67
C GLU A 346 -4.70 21.94 -20.30
N LEU A 347 -4.19 20.98 -19.54
CA LEU A 347 -3.91 19.62 -20.02
C LEU A 347 -5.12 18.69 -19.92
N GLU A 348 -6.28 19.19 -19.45
CA GLU A 348 -7.50 18.40 -19.25
C GLU A 348 -7.23 17.07 -18.50
N VAL A 349 -6.34 17.11 -17.51
CA VAL A 349 -5.90 15.89 -16.80
C VAL A 349 -7.09 15.25 -16.10
N GLU A 350 -7.37 14.00 -16.45
CA GLU A 350 -8.41 13.22 -15.76
C GLU A 350 -8.17 13.18 -14.25
N ARG A 351 -9.17 13.54 -13.48
CA ARG A 351 -9.11 13.47 -12.02
C ARG A 351 -9.25 12.03 -11.58
N ASN A 352 -8.12 11.41 -11.29
CA ASN A 352 -8.10 10.09 -10.70
C ASN A 352 -8.07 10.23 -9.17
N LEU A 353 -9.05 9.66 -8.46
CA LEU A 353 -9.15 9.78 -7.01
C LEU A 353 -8.04 9.04 -6.26
N ASN A 354 -7.38 8.08 -6.90
CA ASN A 354 -6.35 7.24 -6.26
C ASN A 354 -4.92 7.62 -6.63
N ARG A 355 -4.72 8.59 -7.54
CA ARG A 355 -3.41 9.04 -8.01
C ARG A 355 -3.29 10.55 -8.02
N GLY A 356 -2.06 11.03 -7.92
CA GLY A 356 -1.74 12.42 -8.18
C GLY A 356 -1.85 12.75 -9.68
N PRO A 357 -2.17 13.99 -10.01
CA PRO A 357 -2.15 14.41 -11.38
C PRO A 357 -0.71 14.57 -11.89
N LEU A 358 -0.40 14.03 -13.06
CA LEU A 358 0.87 14.12 -13.79
C LEU A 358 2.09 13.42 -13.15
N PHE A 359 2.21 13.34 -11.84
CA PHE A 359 3.32 12.67 -11.16
C PHE A 359 2.94 12.19 -9.76
N GLU A 360 3.61 11.12 -9.30
CA GLU A 360 3.41 10.50 -7.99
C GLU A 360 4.57 10.73 -7.03
N THR A 361 5.67 11.27 -7.54
CA THR A 361 6.89 11.48 -6.77
C THR A 361 7.46 12.87 -6.96
N LEU A 362 8.10 13.37 -5.90
CA LEU A 362 8.69 14.70 -5.86
C LEU A 362 10.16 14.62 -5.41
N VAL A 363 11.00 15.49 -5.93
CA VAL A 363 12.38 15.63 -5.49
C VAL A 363 12.72 17.09 -5.20
N ASN A 364 13.42 17.31 -4.08
CA ASN A 364 13.93 18.61 -3.69
C ASN A 364 15.33 18.51 -3.09
N VAL A 365 16.15 19.55 -3.25
CA VAL A 365 17.47 19.66 -2.62
C VAL A 365 17.58 21.05 -2.00
N TYR A 366 17.57 21.07 -0.70
CA TYR A 366 17.77 22.30 0.06
C TYR A 366 19.28 22.64 0.13
N THR A 367 19.67 23.75 -0.43
CA THR A 367 21.07 24.20 -0.46
C THR A 367 21.58 24.64 0.91
N GLU A 368 20.71 25.25 1.70
CA GLU A 368 20.94 25.57 3.11
C GLU A 368 19.58 25.74 3.83
N LEU A 369 19.36 24.96 4.91
CA LEU A 369 18.42 25.40 5.93
C LEU A 369 19.21 26.30 6.87
N PRO A 370 18.82 27.59 7.06
CA PRO A 370 19.45 28.43 8.05
C PRO A 370 19.42 27.74 9.41
N ALA A 371 20.59 27.62 10.06
CA ALA A 371 20.61 27.10 11.41
C ALA A 371 19.70 27.98 12.27
N PHE A 372 18.73 27.38 12.94
CA PHE A 372 17.95 28.08 13.94
C PHE A 372 18.85 28.25 15.17
N SER A 373 19.10 29.46 15.61
CA SER A 373 19.98 29.72 16.74
C SER A 373 19.39 30.85 17.58
N LEU A 374 18.95 30.55 18.76
CA LEU A 374 18.51 31.57 19.72
C LEU A 374 19.68 31.96 20.62
N ALA A 375 19.85 33.26 20.82
CA ALA A 375 20.98 33.80 21.61
C ALA A 375 21.09 33.15 23.01
N GLY A 376 22.21 32.46 23.28
CA GLY A 376 22.47 31.78 24.55
C GLY A 376 21.66 30.50 24.79
N VAL A 377 21.04 29.94 23.75
CA VAL A 377 20.28 28.69 23.77
C VAL A 377 20.79 27.77 22.68
N GLU A 378 21.18 26.56 23.01
CA GLU A 378 21.51 25.53 22.04
C GLU A 378 20.22 25.02 21.41
N THR A 379 20.18 24.93 20.08
CA THR A 379 19.01 24.51 19.33
C THR A 379 19.30 23.24 18.55
N GLU A 380 18.39 22.28 18.63
CA GLU A 380 18.49 21.00 17.96
C GLU A 380 17.12 20.64 17.34
N TRP A 381 17.13 20.09 16.13
CA TRP A 381 15.93 19.55 15.53
C TRP A 381 15.29 18.50 16.44
N PHE A 382 14.00 18.65 16.74
CA PHE A 382 13.25 17.66 17.51
C PHE A 382 12.38 16.83 16.58
N ASP A 383 12.74 15.56 16.41
CA ASP A 383 11.98 14.63 15.59
C ASP A 383 10.80 14.05 16.38
N ALA A 384 9.60 14.48 16.06
CA ALA A 384 8.37 13.97 16.66
C ALA A 384 7.70 12.85 15.85
N GLY A 385 8.38 12.32 14.83
CA GLY A 385 7.85 11.24 13.99
C GLY A 385 6.65 11.65 13.13
N LEU A 386 6.48 12.95 12.89
CA LEU A 386 5.30 13.49 12.21
C LEU A 386 5.57 13.64 10.73
N CYS A 387 4.73 13.02 9.93
CA CYS A 387 4.78 13.21 8.49
C CYS A 387 3.43 13.00 7.83
N ARG A 388 3.14 13.81 6.82
CA ARG A 388 2.02 13.62 5.91
C ARG A 388 2.57 13.50 4.50
N ALA A 389 2.14 12.47 3.79
CA ALA A 389 2.57 12.21 2.43
C ALA A 389 1.60 12.84 1.45
N LYS A 390 1.96 14.00 0.90
CA LYS A 390 1.19 14.65 -0.19
C LYS A 390 1.36 13.92 -1.52
N PHE A 391 2.50 13.26 -1.70
CA PHE A 391 2.84 12.40 -2.83
C PHE A 391 3.11 10.98 -2.34
N ASP A 392 3.12 10.03 -3.23
CA ASP A 392 3.42 8.66 -2.87
C ASP A 392 4.83 8.52 -2.28
N LEU A 393 5.77 9.25 -2.88
CA LEU A 393 7.16 9.28 -2.45
C LEU A 393 7.77 10.66 -2.70
N THR A 394 8.47 11.22 -1.72
CA THR A 394 9.24 12.46 -1.86
C THR A 394 10.67 12.21 -1.40
N LEU A 395 11.65 12.59 -2.22
CA LEU A 395 13.06 12.63 -1.84
C LEU A 395 13.48 14.06 -1.57
N GLU A 396 14.00 14.33 -0.40
CA GLU A 396 14.55 15.62 -0.01
C GLU A 396 15.99 15.47 0.47
N ILE A 397 16.89 16.28 -0.06
CA ILE A 397 18.27 16.35 0.42
C ILE A 397 18.47 17.62 1.22
N PHE A 398 18.84 17.46 2.47
CA PHE A 398 19.16 18.54 3.39
C PHE A 398 20.66 18.56 3.65
N ARG A 399 21.28 19.74 3.58
CA ARG A 399 22.64 19.91 4.03
C ARG A 399 22.71 19.83 5.56
N ALA A 400 23.63 19.03 6.07
CA ALA A 400 23.89 18.85 7.50
C ALA A 400 25.39 19.06 7.76
N GLY A 401 25.82 20.32 7.87
CA GLY A 401 27.23 20.66 7.95
C GLY A 401 28.03 20.21 6.72
N PRO A 402 29.12 19.41 6.90
CA PRO A 402 29.90 18.86 5.78
C PRO A 402 29.21 17.66 5.09
N ALA A 403 28.21 17.03 5.73
CA ALA A 403 27.44 15.91 5.21
C ALA A 403 26.11 16.40 4.60
N ALA A 404 25.35 15.47 3.99
CA ALA A 404 23.98 15.70 3.63
C ALA A 404 23.09 14.61 4.23
N ARG A 405 21.82 14.90 4.41
CA ARG A 405 20.80 13.96 4.84
C ARG A 405 19.78 13.77 3.73
N ALA A 406 19.64 12.56 3.24
CA ALA A 406 18.57 12.18 2.34
C ALA A 406 17.35 11.80 3.19
N GLY A 407 16.27 12.56 3.07
CA GLY A 407 14.99 12.31 3.71
C GLY A 407 13.99 11.78 2.69
N PHE A 408 13.25 10.76 3.08
CA PHE A 408 12.15 10.21 2.30
C PHE A 408 10.85 10.38 3.08
N THR A 409 9.95 11.17 2.52
CA THR A 409 8.54 11.20 2.92
C THR A 409 7.79 10.25 2.01
N TYR A 410 7.01 9.33 2.57
CA TYR A 410 6.33 8.30 1.79
C TYR A 410 4.95 7.99 2.35
N ASN A 411 4.03 7.57 1.49
CA ASN A 411 2.71 7.12 1.89
C ASN A 411 2.79 5.73 2.52
N THR A 412 2.43 5.62 3.81
CA THR A 412 2.49 4.37 4.58
C THR A 412 1.41 3.37 4.18
N ASP A 413 0.37 3.80 3.46
CA ASP A 413 -0.62 2.88 2.90
C ASP A 413 -0.13 2.26 1.58
N LEU A 414 1.01 2.72 1.05
CA LEU A 414 1.64 2.20 -0.17
C LEU A 414 2.98 1.52 0.10
N PHE A 415 3.79 2.04 1.03
CA PHE A 415 5.17 1.60 1.22
C PHE A 415 5.47 1.18 2.65
N ASP A 416 6.31 0.16 2.78
CA ASP A 416 6.90 -0.25 4.04
C ASP A 416 8.20 0.51 4.34
N PRO A 417 8.53 0.74 5.62
CA PRO A 417 9.79 1.34 6.02
C PRO A 417 11.02 0.62 5.45
N ALA A 418 10.95 -0.70 5.28
CA ALA A 418 12.03 -1.51 4.71
C ALA A 418 12.32 -1.14 3.25
N THR A 419 11.29 -0.94 2.43
CA THR A 419 11.40 -0.51 1.03
C THR A 419 12.04 0.86 0.94
N ILE A 420 11.63 1.80 1.79
CA ILE A 420 12.22 3.14 1.82
C ILE A 420 13.67 3.11 2.33
N THR A 421 13.98 2.27 3.30
CA THR A 421 15.36 2.07 3.76
C THR A 421 16.26 1.55 2.64
N ARG A 422 15.74 0.65 1.80
CA ARG A 422 16.42 0.12 0.62
C ARG A 422 16.64 1.21 -0.42
N LEU A 423 15.61 1.99 -0.77
CA LEU A 423 15.73 3.16 -1.66
C LEU A 423 16.81 4.14 -1.18
N GLY A 424 16.87 4.39 0.14
CA GLY A 424 17.89 5.25 0.74
C GLY A 424 19.32 4.70 0.62
N ARG A 425 19.50 3.38 0.68
CA ARG A 425 20.81 2.75 0.40
C ARG A 425 21.17 2.83 -1.07
N ASP A 426 20.21 2.62 -1.93
CA ASP A 426 20.44 2.55 -3.36
C ASP A 426 20.74 3.92 -3.96
N ILE A 427 20.11 4.99 -3.48
CA ILE A 427 20.49 6.35 -3.91
C ILE A 427 21.92 6.69 -3.48
N GLU A 428 22.35 6.27 -2.28
CA GLU A 428 23.74 6.43 -1.81
C GLU A 428 24.73 5.66 -2.68
N ARG A 429 24.44 4.37 -2.99
CA ARG A 429 25.28 3.53 -3.87
C ARG A 429 25.37 4.10 -5.28
N LEU A 430 24.25 4.57 -5.81
CA LEU A 430 24.19 5.16 -7.14
C LEU A 430 25.03 6.45 -7.20
N LEU A 431 24.90 7.32 -6.23
CA LEU A 431 25.72 8.53 -6.15
C LEU A 431 27.21 8.19 -6.03
N ALA A 432 27.57 7.16 -5.28
CA ALA A 432 28.97 6.69 -5.17
C ALA A 432 29.49 6.14 -6.51
N ALA A 433 28.68 5.33 -7.22
CA ALA A 433 29.03 4.79 -8.53
C ALA A 433 29.22 5.90 -9.57
N VAL A 434 28.32 6.88 -9.60
CA VAL A 434 28.39 8.03 -10.51
C VAL A 434 29.59 8.94 -10.22
N VAL A 435 29.96 9.11 -8.96
CA VAL A 435 31.16 9.84 -8.57
C VAL A 435 32.45 9.11 -9.02
N ALA A 436 32.44 7.78 -8.92
CA ALA A 436 33.58 6.95 -9.35
C ALA A 436 33.73 6.92 -10.88
N ASP A 437 32.62 6.83 -11.61
CA ASP A 437 32.61 6.86 -13.09
C ASP A 437 31.34 7.55 -13.64
N PRO A 438 31.41 8.85 -13.94
CA PRO A 438 30.31 9.59 -14.53
C PRO A 438 30.01 9.21 -15.99
N THR A 439 30.87 8.40 -16.61
CA THR A 439 30.68 7.86 -17.96
C THR A 439 30.04 6.48 -17.97
N ALA A 440 29.77 5.93 -16.80
CA ALA A 440 29.07 4.66 -16.67
C ALA A 440 27.71 4.69 -17.39
N ARG A 441 27.43 3.62 -18.14
CA ARG A 441 26.16 3.48 -18.85
C ARG A 441 25.03 3.11 -17.93
N LEU A 442 23.80 3.42 -18.35
CA LEU A 442 22.60 3.14 -17.57
C LEU A 442 22.51 1.65 -17.18
N SER A 443 22.85 0.73 -18.09
CA SER A 443 22.91 -0.71 -17.81
C SER A 443 23.93 -1.05 -16.70
N THR A 444 25.09 -0.43 -16.69
CA THR A 444 26.11 -0.59 -15.64
C THR A 444 25.63 -0.01 -14.31
N LEU A 445 25.00 1.17 -14.33
CA LEU A 445 24.45 1.81 -13.13
C LEU A 445 23.35 0.96 -12.50
N PHE A 446 22.52 0.32 -13.31
CA PHE A 446 21.53 -0.63 -12.81
C PHE A 446 22.14 -1.84 -12.11
N GLY A 447 23.33 -2.29 -12.54
CA GLY A 447 24.10 -3.33 -11.85
C GLY A 447 24.67 -2.90 -10.49
N HIS A 448 24.97 -1.61 -10.29
CA HIS A 448 25.43 -1.07 -9.00
C HIS A 448 24.30 -0.88 -7.98
N LEU A 449 23.08 -0.81 -8.43
CA LEU A 449 21.91 -0.71 -7.57
C LEU A 449 21.58 -2.09 -7.03
N GLY A 450 22.35 -2.65 -6.14
CA GLY A 450 22.16 -3.80 -5.26
C GLY A 450 21.00 -4.79 -5.49
N LEU A 451 20.48 -4.82 -6.69
CA LEU A 451 19.53 -5.76 -7.21
C LEU A 451 20.28 -6.93 -7.88
N VAL A 452 21.47 -7.25 -7.38
CA VAL A 452 22.25 -8.43 -7.77
C VAL A 452 22.01 -9.49 -6.70
N ASP A 453 21.39 -10.57 -7.15
CA ASP A 453 21.40 -11.90 -6.55
C ASP A 453 21.32 -11.93 -5.01
N GLY A 454 20.12 -11.77 -4.46
CA GLY A 454 19.82 -12.13 -3.09
C GLY A 454 18.90 -11.22 -2.28
N ASP A 455 18.77 -9.93 -2.57
CA ASP A 455 18.05 -9.01 -1.70
C ASP A 455 16.90 -8.22 -2.34
N VAL A 456 16.68 -8.37 -3.62
CA VAL A 456 15.46 -7.96 -4.34
C VAL A 456 15.24 -8.94 -5.48
N PRO A 457 14.05 -9.44 -5.73
CA PRO A 457 13.75 -10.15 -6.95
C PRO A 457 13.94 -9.20 -8.12
N THR A 458 15.08 -9.29 -8.82
CA THR A 458 15.40 -8.56 -10.04
C THR A 458 15.17 -9.39 -11.28
N GLY A 459 14.24 -10.21 -11.20
CA GLY A 459 13.47 -10.55 -12.36
C GLY A 459 12.37 -9.48 -12.46
N PRO A 460 11.72 -9.27 -13.60
CA PRO A 460 10.32 -9.05 -13.51
C PRO A 460 9.89 -9.97 -12.38
N ILE A 461 9.16 -9.45 -11.34
CA ILE A 461 8.39 -10.37 -10.49
C ILE A 461 8.09 -11.47 -11.46
N GLU A 462 8.67 -12.69 -11.27
CA GLU A 462 8.21 -13.74 -12.12
C GLU A 462 6.73 -13.77 -11.81
N VAL A 463 6.03 -12.90 -12.53
CA VAL A 463 4.63 -13.12 -12.85
C VAL A 463 4.78 -14.46 -13.43
N ALA A 464 4.43 -15.47 -12.67
CA ALA A 464 4.52 -16.85 -13.11
C ALA A 464 3.96 -16.79 -14.53
N THR A 465 4.89 -16.65 -15.48
CA THR A 465 4.51 -16.57 -16.86
C THR A 465 3.77 -17.86 -17.01
N ALA A 466 2.52 -17.76 -17.38
CA ALA A 466 1.69 -18.91 -17.62
C ALA A 466 2.60 -19.90 -18.33
N PRO A 467 2.78 -21.11 -17.84
CA PRO A 467 3.68 -22.07 -18.46
C PRO A 467 3.38 -22.00 -19.97
N PRO A 468 4.39 -22.06 -20.83
CA PRO A 468 4.19 -21.88 -22.27
C PRO A 468 2.96 -22.67 -22.65
N ALA A 469 2.02 -22.05 -23.36
CA ALA A 469 0.75 -22.64 -23.75
C ALA A 469 1.03 -24.02 -24.37
N GLY A 470 0.88 -25.09 -23.60
CA GLY A 470 1.32 -26.46 -23.96
C GLY A 470 1.47 -27.41 -22.78
N ALA A 471 1.60 -26.93 -21.52
CA ALA A 471 1.60 -27.79 -20.33
C ALA A 471 0.22 -27.67 -19.64
N ALA A 472 -0.85 -27.95 -20.35
CA ALA A 472 -2.21 -27.75 -19.91
C ALA A 472 -2.80 -29.05 -19.35
N GLY A 473 -2.58 -29.25 -18.06
CA GLY A 473 -3.38 -30.19 -17.27
C GLY A 473 -4.12 -29.43 -16.18
N THR A 474 -5.09 -30.09 -15.57
CA THR A 474 -5.75 -29.62 -14.35
C THR A 474 -4.97 -30.09 -13.12
N VAL A 475 -5.20 -29.45 -11.94
CA VAL A 475 -4.60 -29.92 -10.68
C VAL A 475 -5.01 -31.38 -10.37
N LEU A 476 -6.23 -31.76 -10.73
CA LEU A 476 -6.70 -33.13 -10.55
C LEU A 476 -5.84 -34.11 -11.37
N GLU A 477 -5.53 -33.78 -12.63
CA GLU A 477 -4.65 -34.63 -13.47
C GLU A 477 -3.23 -34.73 -12.89
N LEU A 478 -2.69 -33.64 -12.31
CA LEU A 478 -1.38 -33.69 -11.62
C LEU A 478 -1.40 -34.64 -10.44
N ILE A 479 -2.48 -34.62 -9.63
CA ILE A 479 -2.65 -35.50 -8.48
C ILE A 479 -2.88 -36.94 -8.93
N GLU A 480 -3.66 -37.18 -9.98
CA GLU A 480 -3.90 -38.52 -10.57
C GLU A 480 -2.61 -39.13 -11.11
N ALA A 481 -1.83 -38.33 -11.85
CA ALA A 481 -0.52 -38.80 -12.34
C ALA A 481 0.43 -39.12 -11.19
N GLN A 482 0.42 -38.33 -10.13
CA GLN A 482 1.21 -38.54 -8.94
C GLN A 482 0.75 -39.79 -8.16
N ALA A 483 -0.56 -40.03 -8.11
CA ALA A 483 -1.12 -41.26 -7.48
C ALA A 483 -0.62 -42.53 -8.16
N VAL A 484 -0.46 -42.49 -9.48
CA VAL A 484 0.15 -43.61 -10.24
C VAL A 484 1.64 -43.76 -9.94
N ALA A 485 2.37 -42.64 -9.85
CA ALA A 485 3.82 -42.61 -9.64
C ALA A 485 4.25 -43.04 -8.24
N THR A 486 3.50 -42.66 -7.19
CA THR A 486 3.85 -42.93 -5.78
C THR A 486 3.31 -44.27 -5.25
N GLY A 487 2.39 -44.90 -5.95
CA GLY A 487 1.81 -46.18 -5.54
C GLY A 487 1.17 -46.10 -4.15
N PRO A 488 1.51 -47.05 -3.21
CA PRO A 488 0.83 -47.16 -1.92
C PRO A 488 1.20 -46.10 -0.87
N ALA A 489 1.92 -45.05 -1.25
CA ALA A 489 2.28 -43.98 -0.32
C ALA A 489 1.02 -43.31 0.28
N ILE A 490 1.17 -42.82 1.51
CA ILE A 490 0.08 -42.12 2.22
C ILE A 490 -0.11 -40.72 1.61
N ALA A 491 -1.30 -40.45 1.13
CA ALA A 491 -1.69 -39.14 0.59
C ALA A 491 -2.23 -38.19 1.69
N VAL A 492 -3.10 -38.73 2.56
CA VAL A 492 -3.73 -37.93 3.63
C VAL A 492 -3.64 -38.73 4.94
N ARG A 493 -3.18 -38.07 5.98
CA ARG A 493 -3.14 -38.58 7.35
C ARG A 493 -4.05 -37.72 8.23
N GLY A 494 -5.10 -38.33 8.75
CA GLY A 494 -6.03 -37.77 9.74
C GLY A 494 -6.24 -38.77 10.88
N GLU A 495 -7.50 -39.00 11.25
CA GLU A 495 -7.87 -40.10 12.14
C GLU A 495 -7.53 -41.49 11.51
N GLN A 496 -7.57 -41.53 10.19
CA GLN A 496 -7.16 -42.67 9.38
C GLN A 496 -6.10 -42.22 8.37
N GLU A 497 -5.19 -43.13 8.03
CA GLU A 497 -4.25 -42.94 6.93
C GLU A 497 -4.87 -43.45 5.62
N VAL A 498 -4.82 -42.63 4.59
CA VAL A 498 -5.37 -42.91 3.27
C VAL A 498 -4.25 -42.81 2.24
N SER A 499 -3.98 -43.94 1.53
CA SER A 499 -2.98 -43.94 0.46
C SER A 499 -3.52 -43.22 -0.79
N TYR A 500 -2.60 -42.87 -1.71
CA TYR A 500 -2.97 -42.27 -2.99
C TYR A 500 -3.99 -43.06 -3.80
N PRO A 501 -3.83 -44.39 -3.99
CA PRO A 501 -4.83 -45.20 -4.66
C PRO A 501 -6.18 -45.22 -3.95
N GLN A 502 -6.18 -45.31 -2.61
CA GLN A 502 -7.43 -45.25 -1.83
C GLN A 502 -8.11 -43.89 -1.92
N LEU A 503 -7.33 -42.79 -1.95
CA LEU A 503 -7.85 -41.44 -2.16
C LEU A 503 -8.55 -41.37 -3.51
N MET A 504 -7.90 -41.80 -4.59
CA MET A 504 -8.47 -41.76 -5.94
C MET A 504 -9.71 -42.61 -6.12
N ASP A 505 -9.75 -43.76 -5.45
CA ASP A 505 -10.90 -44.65 -5.42
C ASP A 505 -12.10 -44.02 -4.71
N ARG A 506 -11.88 -43.40 -3.52
CA ARG A 506 -12.91 -42.64 -2.81
C ARG A 506 -13.39 -41.41 -3.64
N VAL A 507 -12.49 -40.70 -4.30
CA VAL A 507 -12.82 -39.62 -5.22
C VAL A 507 -13.70 -40.09 -6.37
N GLY A 508 -13.41 -41.25 -6.94
CA GLY A 508 -14.21 -41.88 -8.00
C GLY A 508 -15.64 -42.16 -7.57
N ARG A 509 -15.80 -42.82 -6.39
CA ARG A 509 -17.13 -43.12 -5.83
C ARG A 509 -17.92 -41.86 -5.51
N MET A 510 -17.30 -40.88 -4.86
CA MET A 510 -17.94 -39.62 -4.54
C MET A 510 -18.35 -38.86 -5.81
N ALA A 511 -17.54 -38.86 -6.86
CA ALA A 511 -17.90 -38.21 -8.13
C ALA A 511 -19.10 -38.88 -8.79
N ALA A 512 -19.22 -40.25 -8.68
CA ALA A 512 -20.41 -40.96 -9.16
C ALA A 512 -21.68 -40.55 -8.37
N THR A 513 -21.55 -40.46 -7.04
CA THR A 513 -22.66 -40.01 -6.17
C THR A 513 -23.08 -38.56 -6.51
N LEU A 514 -22.14 -37.65 -6.70
CA LEU A 514 -22.42 -36.24 -7.09
C LEU A 514 -23.13 -36.16 -8.44
N ARG A 515 -22.71 -36.93 -9.44
CA ARG A 515 -23.39 -37.00 -10.75
C ARG A 515 -24.81 -37.55 -10.58
N GLY A 516 -25.01 -38.56 -9.75
CA GLY A 516 -26.33 -39.10 -9.39
C GLY A 516 -27.24 -38.08 -8.71
N ALA A 517 -26.64 -37.20 -7.88
CA ALA A 517 -27.35 -36.08 -7.24
C ALA A 517 -27.59 -34.86 -8.16
N GLY A 518 -27.27 -34.95 -9.45
CA GLY A 518 -27.59 -33.92 -10.44
C GLY A 518 -26.43 -32.95 -10.73
N VAL A 519 -25.25 -33.12 -10.18
CA VAL A 519 -24.06 -32.28 -10.48
C VAL A 519 -23.62 -32.49 -11.93
N ARG A 520 -23.41 -31.38 -12.66
CA ARG A 520 -23.02 -31.37 -14.08
C ARG A 520 -21.76 -30.52 -14.28
N PRO A 521 -21.03 -30.75 -15.37
CA PRO A 521 -19.92 -29.85 -15.72
C PRO A 521 -20.35 -28.39 -15.78
N GLY A 522 -19.52 -27.48 -15.22
CA GLY A 522 -19.78 -26.05 -15.18
C GLY A 522 -20.73 -25.60 -14.06
N THR A 523 -21.27 -26.50 -13.23
CA THR A 523 -22.04 -26.12 -12.03
C THR A 523 -21.13 -25.86 -10.83
N LEU A 524 -21.68 -25.25 -9.77
CA LEU A 524 -20.99 -25.07 -8.48
C LEU A 524 -21.61 -25.98 -7.41
N VAL A 525 -20.74 -26.55 -6.56
CA VAL A 525 -21.15 -27.38 -5.44
C VAL A 525 -20.63 -26.78 -4.14
N GLY A 526 -21.54 -26.45 -3.21
CA GLY A 526 -21.19 -26.01 -1.86
C GLY A 526 -20.56 -27.17 -1.06
N VAL A 527 -19.51 -26.92 -0.30
CA VAL A 527 -18.86 -27.92 0.56
C VAL A 527 -18.84 -27.37 1.99
N CYS A 528 -19.73 -27.88 2.82
CA CYS A 528 -19.87 -27.52 4.25
C CYS A 528 -19.49 -28.72 5.12
N LEU A 529 -18.21 -28.98 5.22
CA LEU A 529 -17.64 -30.12 5.93
C LEU A 529 -16.56 -29.65 6.92
N PRO A 530 -16.38 -30.35 8.04
CA PRO A 530 -15.23 -30.11 8.91
C PRO A 530 -13.94 -30.59 8.24
N ARG A 531 -12.79 -30.18 8.77
CA ARG A 531 -11.47 -30.67 8.33
C ARG A 531 -11.44 -32.19 8.47
N SER A 532 -11.40 -32.89 7.33
CA SER A 532 -11.49 -34.34 7.27
C SER A 532 -10.96 -34.88 5.94
N VAL A 533 -10.70 -36.18 5.89
CA VAL A 533 -10.42 -36.89 4.62
C VAL A 533 -11.59 -36.70 3.64
N ASP A 534 -12.81 -36.77 4.13
CA ASP A 534 -14.02 -36.64 3.28
C ASP A 534 -14.17 -35.26 2.67
N ALA A 535 -13.68 -34.21 3.35
CA ALA A 535 -13.60 -32.88 2.75
C ALA A 535 -12.65 -32.91 1.54
N ILE A 536 -11.44 -33.43 1.68
CA ILE A 536 -10.46 -33.54 0.57
C ILE A 536 -11.02 -34.39 -0.58
N VAL A 537 -11.61 -35.53 -0.26
CA VAL A 537 -12.27 -36.41 -1.24
C VAL A 537 -13.37 -35.69 -1.98
N THR A 538 -14.20 -34.90 -1.28
CA THR A 538 -15.32 -34.17 -1.86
C THR A 538 -14.84 -33.10 -2.84
N LEU A 539 -13.81 -32.29 -2.46
CA LEU A 539 -13.27 -31.26 -3.34
C LEU A 539 -12.73 -31.84 -4.66
N LEU A 540 -11.93 -32.91 -4.57
CA LEU A 540 -11.40 -33.56 -5.75
C LEU A 540 -12.50 -34.27 -6.58
N ALA A 541 -13.52 -34.81 -5.91
CA ALA A 541 -14.65 -35.44 -6.58
C ALA A 541 -15.53 -34.42 -7.33
N VAL A 542 -15.73 -33.24 -6.80
CA VAL A 542 -16.40 -32.13 -7.50
C VAL A 542 -15.66 -31.83 -8.79
N TRP A 543 -14.35 -31.66 -8.77
CA TRP A 543 -13.56 -31.46 -9.98
C TRP A 543 -13.67 -32.61 -10.96
N ARG A 544 -13.72 -33.86 -10.48
CA ARG A 544 -13.88 -35.04 -11.33
C ARG A 544 -15.25 -35.11 -12.03
N THR A 545 -16.24 -34.36 -11.56
CA THR A 545 -17.52 -34.17 -12.27
C THR A 545 -17.48 -33.09 -13.33
N GLY A 546 -16.44 -32.25 -13.38
CA GLY A 546 -16.33 -31.03 -14.18
C GLY A 546 -17.01 -29.81 -13.56
N ALA A 547 -17.38 -29.87 -12.28
CA ALA A 547 -17.94 -28.76 -11.49
C ALA A 547 -16.86 -28.05 -10.68
N GLY A 548 -17.14 -26.81 -10.29
CA GLY A 548 -16.36 -26.06 -9.31
C GLY A 548 -16.92 -26.21 -7.91
N TYR A 549 -16.09 -26.01 -6.88
CA TYR A 549 -16.57 -26.04 -5.50
C TYR A 549 -16.64 -24.64 -4.89
N LEU A 550 -17.57 -24.50 -3.93
CA LEU A 550 -17.75 -23.34 -3.07
C LEU A 550 -17.50 -23.78 -1.62
N PRO A 551 -16.39 -23.39 -0.98
CA PRO A 551 -16.16 -23.73 0.41
C PRO A 551 -17.10 -22.94 1.33
N LEU A 552 -17.74 -23.64 2.25
CA LEU A 552 -18.68 -23.10 3.23
C LEU A 552 -18.18 -23.47 4.62
N ASP A 553 -17.53 -22.51 5.30
CA ASP A 553 -17.02 -22.77 6.65
C ASP A 553 -18.19 -22.94 7.63
N PRO A 554 -18.28 -24.10 8.32
CA PRO A 554 -19.35 -24.33 9.28
C PRO A 554 -19.39 -23.33 10.44
N ALA A 555 -18.31 -22.59 10.70
CA ALA A 555 -18.26 -21.55 11.72
C ALA A 555 -18.93 -20.24 11.30
N TYR A 556 -19.22 -20.04 10.01
CA TYR A 556 -19.87 -18.82 9.54
C TYR A 556 -21.32 -18.71 10.02
N PRO A 557 -21.82 -17.49 10.24
CA PRO A 557 -23.24 -17.26 10.51
C PRO A 557 -24.14 -17.84 9.41
N PRO A 558 -25.32 -18.38 9.74
CA PRO A 558 -26.26 -18.95 8.75
C PRO A 558 -26.62 -17.98 7.63
N ASP A 559 -26.82 -16.70 7.94
CA ASP A 559 -27.12 -15.66 6.93
C ASP A 559 -26.01 -15.48 5.91
N ARG A 560 -24.74 -15.62 6.34
CA ARG A 560 -23.58 -15.57 5.45
C ARG A 560 -23.52 -16.78 4.52
N LEU A 561 -23.78 -17.97 5.07
CA LEU A 561 -23.85 -19.20 4.27
C LEU A 561 -25.00 -19.12 3.25
N ALA A 562 -26.16 -18.61 3.66
CA ALA A 562 -27.30 -18.40 2.79
C ALA A 562 -26.99 -17.41 1.65
N PHE A 563 -26.33 -16.31 1.97
CA PHE A 563 -25.88 -15.34 0.97
C PHE A 563 -24.92 -15.97 -0.04
N MET A 564 -23.89 -16.69 0.43
CA MET A 564 -22.88 -17.31 -0.43
C MET A 564 -23.49 -18.33 -1.39
N LEU A 565 -24.44 -19.16 -0.91
CA LEU A 565 -25.14 -20.13 -1.74
C LEU A 565 -26.05 -19.48 -2.78
N ALA A 566 -26.78 -18.44 -2.39
CA ALA A 566 -27.70 -17.74 -3.29
C ALA A 566 -26.94 -16.94 -4.36
N ASP A 567 -25.86 -16.23 -3.97
CA ASP A 567 -25.06 -15.38 -4.86
C ASP A 567 -24.24 -16.20 -5.86
N SER A 568 -23.71 -17.36 -5.43
CA SER A 568 -22.92 -18.26 -6.29
C SER A 568 -23.77 -19.12 -7.22
N GLY A 569 -25.04 -19.33 -6.93
CA GLY A 569 -25.89 -20.24 -7.67
C GLY A 569 -25.49 -21.72 -7.54
N ALA A 570 -24.91 -22.13 -6.41
CA ALA A 570 -24.54 -23.52 -6.16
C ALA A 570 -25.76 -24.44 -6.22
N VAL A 571 -25.66 -25.52 -7.02
CA VAL A 571 -26.80 -26.40 -7.31
C VAL A 571 -27.06 -27.42 -6.19
N LEU A 572 -26.05 -27.70 -5.37
CA LEU A 572 -26.08 -28.69 -4.30
C LEU A 572 -25.05 -28.29 -3.22
N ALA A 573 -25.30 -28.59 -1.96
CA ALA A 573 -24.32 -28.54 -0.90
C ALA A 573 -24.03 -29.97 -0.37
N VAL A 574 -22.75 -30.27 -0.16
CA VAL A 574 -22.30 -31.51 0.52
C VAL A 574 -22.03 -31.17 1.97
N SER A 575 -22.63 -31.93 2.89
CA SER A 575 -22.53 -31.67 4.33
C SER A 575 -22.64 -32.96 5.16
N THR A 576 -22.68 -32.82 6.47
CA THR A 576 -23.07 -33.89 7.41
C THR A 576 -24.46 -33.61 7.96
N ALA A 577 -25.14 -34.62 8.49
CA ALA A 577 -26.47 -34.44 9.11
C ALA A 577 -26.45 -33.40 10.25
N ALA A 578 -25.36 -33.35 11.00
CA ALA A 578 -25.14 -32.37 12.08
C ALA A 578 -25.04 -30.92 11.59
N LEU A 579 -24.47 -30.70 10.40
CA LEU A 579 -24.23 -29.39 9.83
C LEU A 579 -25.31 -28.93 8.83
N ALA A 580 -26.07 -29.87 8.29
CA ALA A 580 -27.09 -29.56 7.28
C ALA A 580 -28.13 -28.54 7.76
N GLY A 581 -28.48 -28.54 9.06
CA GLY A 581 -29.40 -27.55 9.65
C GLY A 581 -28.85 -26.09 9.72
N ARG A 582 -27.59 -25.87 9.39
CA ARG A 582 -26.98 -24.53 9.29
C ARG A 582 -27.14 -23.89 7.90
N LEU A 583 -27.49 -24.73 6.90
CA LEU A 583 -27.70 -24.30 5.53
C LEU A 583 -29.16 -23.90 5.33
N PRO A 584 -29.47 -23.03 4.34
CA PRO A 584 -30.85 -22.67 4.04
C PRO A 584 -31.74 -23.91 3.76
N PRO A 585 -32.99 -23.91 4.22
CA PRO A 585 -33.88 -25.08 4.09
C PRO A 585 -34.18 -25.47 2.64
N ASP A 586 -34.09 -24.52 1.71
CA ASP A 586 -34.36 -24.75 0.29
C ASP A 586 -33.11 -25.22 -0.49
N THR A 587 -31.96 -25.33 0.17
CA THR A 587 -30.72 -25.83 -0.45
C THR A 587 -30.75 -27.36 -0.55
N PRO A 588 -30.58 -27.95 -1.75
CA PRO A 588 -30.40 -29.41 -1.86
C PRO A 588 -29.12 -29.81 -1.12
N VAL A 589 -29.21 -30.73 -0.15
CA VAL A 589 -28.05 -31.14 0.66
C VAL A 589 -27.81 -32.65 0.50
N LEU A 590 -26.56 -33.01 0.13
CA LEU A 590 -26.08 -34.37 0.18
C LEU A 590 -25.36 -34.59 1.53
N CYS A 591 -25.96 -35.39 2.41
CA CYS A 591 -25.34 -35.73 3.71
C CYS A 591 -24.49 -36.98 3.58
N LEU A 592 -23.20 -36.89 3.96
CA LEU A 592 -22.24 -38.01 3.85
C LEU A 592 -22.45 -39.12 4.89
N ASP A 593 -23.03 -38.79 6.03
CA ASP A 593 -23.24 -39.65 7.19
C ASP A 593 -24.67 -40.19 7.33
N ARG A 594 -25.52 -40.02 6.28
CA ARG A 594 -26.90 -40.50 6.26
C ARG A 594 -27.04 -41.60 5.19
N PRO A 595 -27.52 -42.80 5.51
CA PRO A 595 -27.79 -43.81 4.51
C PRO A 595 -28.85 -43.31 3.50
N PRO A 596 -28.80 -43.78 2.22
CA PRO A 596 -29.80 -43.44 1.25
C PRO A 596 -31.20 -43.87 1.72
N ALA A 597 -32.20 -43.00 1.58
CA ALA A 597 -33.57 -43.37 1.89
C ALA A 597 -33.99 -44.54 1.00
N ALA A 598 -34.52 -45.60 1.64
CA ALA A 598 -34.96 -46.83 0.99
C ALA A 598 -36.27 -46.70 0.25
N ASP A 599 -36.48 -45.58 -0.46
CA ASP A 599 -37.65 -45.42 -1.33
C ASP A 599 -37.19 -45.41 -2.78
N GLY A 600 -37.42 -46.59 -3.44
CA GLY A 600 -37.25 -46.71 -4.89
C GLY A 600 -38.20 -45.76 -5.64
N PRO A 601 -37.90 -45.39 -6.91
CA PRO A 601 -38.76 -44.56 -7.68
C PRO A 601 -40.17 -45.21 -7.85
N PRO A 602 -41.27 -44.45 -7.78
CA PRO A 602 -42.58 -45.02 -8.09
C PRO A 602 -42.57 -45.59 -9.50
N ALA A 603 -43.10 -46.80 -9.65
CA ALA A 603 -43.25 -47.48 -10.93
C ALA A 603 -44.00 -46.56 -11.91
N ALA A 604 -43.43 -46.38 -13.09
CA ALA A 604 -44.05 -45.65 -14.16
C ALA A 604 -45.28 -46.42 -14.64
N ASP A 605 -46.47 -45.87 -14.38
CA ASP A 605 -47.68 -46.33 -15.05
C ASP A 605 -47.57 -46.05 -16.55
N GLY A 606 -47.81 -47.04 -17.37
CA GLY A 606 -47.77 -47.02 -18.83
C GLY A 606 -48.77 -46.02 -19.45
N PRO A 607 -48.56 -45.63 -20.70
CA PRO A 607 -49.37 -44.58 -21.33
C PRO A 607 -50.77 -45.09 -21.74
N PRO A 608 -51.78 -44.28 -21.53
CA PRO A 608 -53.04 -44.49 -22.26
C PRO A 608 -52.94 -43.94 -23.72
N ALA A 609 -53.60 -44.65 -24.63
CA ALA A 609 -53.62 -44.41 -26.07
C ALA A 609 -54.15 -43.03 -26.47
N ALA A 610 -53.73 -42.63 -27.67
CA ALA A 610 -54.12 -41.39 -28.36
C ALA A 610 -55.64 -41.33 -28.70
N ASP A 611 -56.14 -40.10 -28.62
CA ASP A 611 -57.01 -39.58 -29.68
C ASP A 611 -57.26 -38.06 -29.61
N GLY A 612 -57.12 -37.37 -30.75
CA GLY A 612 -57.91 -36.24 -31.14
C GLY A 612 -57.40 -34.83 -30.81
N SER A 613 -56.81 -34.16 -31.82
CA SER A 613 -56.62 -32.71 -31.95
C SER A 613 -57.92 -31.90 -32.04
N PRO A 614 -57.89 -30.54 -32.22
CA PRO A 614 -57.14 -29.45 -31.66
C PRO A 614 -58.03 -28.27 -31.16
N GLY A 615 -57.46 -27.29 -30.46
CA GLY A 615 -58.15 -26.00 -30.20
C GLY A 615 -57.44 -25.00 -29.31
N VAL A 616 -56.85 -24.07 -29.91
CA VAL A 616 -56.72 -22.61 -29.68
C VAL A 616 -57.09 -22.04 -28.27
N GLY A 617 -56.14 -21.24 -27.66
CA GLY A 617 -56.43 -19.92 -27.08
C GLY A 617 -56.32 -19.77 -25.58
N GLY A 618 -55.51 -18.83 -25.13
CA GLY A 618 -55.80 -18.00 -23.96
C GLY A 618 -54.92 -18.16 -22.72
N SER A 619 -53.96 -17.31 -22.54
CA SER A 619 -53.52 -16.80 -21.21
C SER A 619 -54.62 -15.89 -20.62
N PRO A 620 -54.69 -15.51 -19.33
CA PRO A 620 -53.63 -15.45 -18.30
C PRO A 620 -54.10 -15.70 -16.84
N ALA A 621 -53.13 -15.60 -15.94
CA ALA A 621 -53.19 -15.08 -14.58
C ALA A 621 -53.46 -15.99 -13.36
N ALA A 622 -52.44 -15.90 -12.49
CA ALA A 622 -52.50 -15.72 -11.03
C ALA A 622 -52.97 -16.83 -10.08
N GLY A 623 -52.13 -17.14 -9.17
CA GLY A 623 -52.50 -17.36 -7.79
C GLY A 623 -52.23 -18.73 -7.18
N GLY A 624 -51.42 -18.75 -6.12
CA GLY A 624 -51.65 -19.62 -4.99
C GLY A 624 -50.58 -20.65 -4.65
N SER A 625 -49.72 -20.23 -3.75
CA SER A 625 -49.08 -20.94 -2.60
C SER A 625 -49.28 -22.46 -2.48
N SER A 626 -48.23 -23.20 -2.25
CA SER A 626 -47.85 -23.85 -0.98
C SER A 626 -46.95 -25.06 -1.15
N GLY A 627 -45.93 -25.14 -0.23
CA GLY A 627 -45.40 -26.42 0.23
C GLY A 627 -44.25 -27.03 -0.56
N GLY A 628 -43.05 -26.46 -0.41
CA GLY A 628 -41.79 -27.11 -0.78
C GLY A 628 -41.29 -28.02 0.32
N GLY A 629 -41.44 -29.31 0.16
CA GLY A 629 -40.70 -30.29 0.97
C GLY A 629 -39.28 -30.44 0.45
N GLY A 630 -38.27 -30.04 1.21
CA GLY A 630 -36.83 -30.24 0.90
C GLY A 630 -36.51 -31.73 0.73
N ARG A 631 -36.01 -32.09 -0.43
CA ARG A 631 -35.50 -33.43 -0.71
C ARG A 631 -34.09 -33.55 -0.23
N SER A 632 -33.86 -34.29 0.90
CA SER A 632 -32.52 -34.71 1.30
C SER A 632 -32.24 -36.09 0.71
N ALA A 633 -31.20 -36.22 -0.12
CA ALA A 633 -30.69 -37.49 -0.62
C ALA A 633 -29.46 -37.91 0.25
N GLY A 634 -29.53 -39.07 0.86
CA GLY A 634 -28.42 -39.70 1.60
C GLY A 634 -27.70 -40.75 0.76
N ALA A 635 -26.39 -40.84 0.85
CA ALA A 635 -25.61 -41.83 0.12
C ALA A 635 -24.61 -42.57 1.07
N ASP A 636 -24.63 -43.91 1.02
CA ASP A 636 -23.62 -44.75 1.66
C ASP A 636 -22.48 -45.02 0.69
N LEU A 637 -21.30 -44.64 1.05
CA LEU A 637 -20.08 -44.77 0.23
C LEU A 637 -19.49 -46.22 0.18
N SER A 638 -20.10 -47.15 0.87
CA SER A 638 -19.54 -48.50 1.01
C SER A 638 -19.96 -49.52 -0.07
N THR A 639 -20.93 -49.21 -0.96
CA THR A 639 -21.62 -50.24 -1.76
C THR A 639 -21.74 -49.97 -3.27
N VAL A 640 -20.84 -49.22 -3.91
CA VAL A 640 -20.88 -49.06 -5.38
C VAL A 640 -19.71 -49.79 -6.02
N ASP A 641 -19.95 -51.09 -6.42
CA ASP A 641 -19.04 -51.87 -7.25
C ASP A 641 -19.38 -51.74 -8.74
N GLY A 642 -18.49 -51.13 -9.52
CA GLY A 642 -18.55 -51.10 -10.98
C GLY A 642 -17.50 -50.20 -11.63
N PRO A 643 -16.96 -50.47 -12.83
CA PRO A 643 -16.01 -49.59 -13.50
C PRO A 643 -16.69 -48.32 -13.94
N VAL A 644 -16.15 -47.18 -13.50
CA VAL A 644 -16.65 -45.85 -13.79
C VAL A 644 -16.25 -45.43 -15.22
N PRO A 645 -17.20 -45.02 -16.09
CA PRO A 645 -16.87 -44.53 -17.43
C PRO A 645 -16.08 -43.21 -17.35
N ALA A 646 -14.95 -43.14 -18.04
CA ALA A 646 -14.18 -41.87 -18.24
C ALA A 646 -14.90 -41.00 -19.27
N ALA A 647 -15.81 -40.10 -18.85
CA ALA A 647 -16.31 -39.04 -19.70
C ALA A 647 -16.74 -37.84 -18.86
N GLY A 648 -16.04 -36.69 -19.01
CA GLY A 648 -16.39 -35.39 -18.44
C GLY A 648 -15.60 -35.07 -17.15
N GLY A 649 -14.28 -34.89 -17.24
CA GLY A 649 -13.44 -34.36 -16.17
C GLY A 649 -13.36 -32.81 -16.15
N ALA A 650 -12.65 -32.26 -15.18
CA ALA A 650 -12.33 -30.85 -15.12
C ALA A 650 -11.69 -30.37 -16.42
N ARG A 651 -12.08 -29.18 -16.89
CA ARG A 651 -11.48 -28.56 -18.07
C ARG A 651 -10.59 -27.41 -17.62
N PRO A 652 -9.48 -27.12 -18.32
CA PRO A 652 -8.60 -26.02 -17.96
C PRO A 652 -9.33 -24.67 -17.83
N ASP A 653 -10.29 -24.39 -18.70
CA ASP A 653 -11.14 -23.18 -18.74
C ASP A 653 -12.35 -23.25 -17.79
N GLY A 654 -12.52 -24.37 -17.08
CA GLY A 654 -13.62 -24.56 -16.12
C GLY A 654 -13.29 -23.96 -14.75
N VAL A 655 -14.33 -23.60 -13.99
CA VAL A 655 -14.19 -23.10 -12.63
C VAL A 655 -13.65 -24.16 -11.70
N ALA A 656 -12.52 -23.90 -11.03
CA ALA A 656 -11.98 -24.77 -10.00
C ALA A 656 -12.66 -24.51 -8.66
N TYR A 657 -12.75 -23.26 -8.24
CA TYR A 657 -13.43 -22.87 -7.00
C TYR A 657 -13.90 -21.41 -7.01
N VAL A 658 -14.79 -21.10 -6.06
CA VAL A 658 -15.21 -19.73 -5.74
C VAL A 658 -14.99 -19.51 -4.24
N VAL A 659 -14.11 -18.56 -3.87
CA VAL A 659 -13.85 -18.19 -2.47
C VAL A 659 -14.36 -16.77 -2.22
N TYR A 660 -15.08 -16.58 -1.09
CA TYR A 660 -15.65 -15.30 -0.74
C TYR A 660 -14.73 -14.48 0.17
N THR A 661 -14.34 -13.32 -0.30
CA THR A 661 -13.55 -12.34 0.46
C THR A 661 -14.43 -11.22 1.02
N SER A 662 -13.97 -10.53 2.07
CA SER A 662 -14.63 -9.33 2.61
C SER A 662 -14.54 -8.20 1.58
N GLY A 663 -15.64 -7.88 0.90
CA GLY A 663 -15.67 -6.79 -0.07
C GLY A 663 -15.58 -5.41 0.60
N SER A 664 -14.93 -4.45 -0.06
CA SER A 664 -14.82 -3.04 0.34
C SER A 664 -16.18 -2.34 0.51
N THR A 665 -17.25 -2.93 -0.04
CA THR A 665 -18.65 -2.44 0.05
C THR A 665 -19.44 -3.04 1.21
N GLY A 666 -18.80 -3.81 2.10
CA GLY A 666 -19.42 -4.49 3.23
C GLY A 666 -20.17 -5.79 2.88
N ARG A 667 -20.36 -6.11 1.60
CA ARG A 667 -20.90 -7.40 1.16
C ARG A 667 -19.77 -8.31 0.68
N PRO A 668 -19.75 -9.60 1.06
CA PRO A 668 -18.76 -10.55 0.56
C PRO A 668 -18.80 -10.64 -0.98
N LYS A 669 -17.63 -10.78 -1.60
CA LYS A 669 -17.47 -10.95 -3.04
C LYS A 669 -16.88 -12.31 -3.34
N GLY A 670 -17.48 -13.06 -4.27
CA GLY A 670 -16.98 -14.33 -4.75
C GLY A 670 -15.86 -14.14 -5.77
N VAL A 671 -14.66 -14.64 -5.46
CA VAL A 671 -13.52 -14.70 -6.38
C VAL A 671 -13.54 -16.05 -7.08
N VAL A 672 -13.63 -16.02 -8.41
CA VAL A 672 -13.69 -17.21 -9.26
C VAL A 672 -12.30 -17.52 -9.77
N VAL A 673 -11.82 -18.74 -9.52
CA VAL A 673 -10.52 -19.22 -10.01
C VAL A 673 -10.77 -20.42 -10.95
N ASP A 674 -10.18 -20.39 -12.14
CA ASP A 674 -10.22 -21.48 -13.09
C ASP A 674 -9.14 -22.54 -12.86
N HIS A 675 -9.29 -23.71 -13.50
CA HIS A 675 -8.33 -24.81 -13.35
C HIS A 675 -6.96 -24.51 -13.94
N GLN A 676 -6.89 -23.69 -15.01
CA GLN A 676 -5.63 -23.36 -15.66
C GLN A 676 -4.77 -22.47 -14.76
N ALA A 677 -5.36 -21.42 -14.18
CA ALA A 677 -4.68 -20.52 -13.25
C ALA A 677 -4.22 -21.29 -12.00
N LEU A 678 -5.10 -22.15 -11.46
CA LEU A 678 -4.78 -22.96 -10.30
C LEU A 678 -3.66 -23.96 -10.58
N ALA A 679 -3.70 -24.68 -11.73
CA ALA A 679 -2.68 -25.66 -12.09
C ALA A 679 -1.30 -25.02 -12.30
N ALA A 680 -1.26 -23.86 -12.96
CA ALA A 680 -0.03 -23.09 -13.12
C ALA A 680 0.57 -22.69 -11.77
N ARG A 681 -0.28 -22.22 -10.85
CA ARG A 681 0.13 -21.81 -9.51
C ARG A 681 0.60 -22.99 -8.65
N VAL A 682 -0.14 -24.09 -8.65
CA VAL A 682 0.22 -25.32 -7.94
C VAL A 682 1.55 -25.88 -8.43
N GLY A 683 1.78 -25.88 -9.76
CA GLY A 683 3.06 -26.30 -10.33
C GLY A 683 4.21 -25.44 -9.84
N TRP A 684 4.04 -24.10 -9.87
CA TRP A 684 5.04 -23.16 -9.36
C TRP A 684 5.31 -23.37 -7.85
N MET A 685 4.27 -23.47 -7.01
CA MET A 685 4.42 -23.67 -5.57
C MET A 685 5.14 -24.98 -5.27
N ARG A 686 4.78 -26.09 -5.95
CA ARG A 686 5.46 -27.39 -5.80
C ARG A 686 6.97 -27.26 -6.02
N ASP A 687 7.36 -26.61 -7.11
CA ASP A 687 8.76 -26.48 -7.51
C ASP A 687 9.51 -25.46 -6.64
N HIS A 688 8.90 -24.31 -6.34
CA HIS A 688 9.47 -23.25 -5.52
C HIS A 688 9.66 -23.68 -4.06
N TYR A 689 8.69 -24.38 -3.48
CA TYR A 689 8.77 -24.95 -2.12
C TYR A 689 9.63 -26.21 -2.07
N ARG A 690 10.07 -26.68 -3.22
CA ARG A 690 10.86 -27.91 -3.38
C ARG A 690 10.20 -29.08 -2.66
N LEU A 691 8.89 -29.25 -2.87
CA LEU A 691 8.12 -30.33 -2.25
C LEU A 691 8.53 -31.71 -2.84
N ARG A 692 8.58 -32.69 -2.00
CA ARG A 692 9.03 -34.06 -2.34
C ARG A 692 8.05 -35.10 -1.77
N PRO A 693 8.01 -36.29 -2.33
CA PRO A 693 7.17 -37.37 -1.78
C PRO A 693 7.46 -37.74 -0.31
N ALA A 694 8.66 -37.42 0.17
CA ALA A 694 9.04 -37.68 1.57
C ALA A 694 8.50 -36.60 2.54
N ASP A 695 7.95 -35.48 2.02
CA ASP A 695 7.46 -34.41 2.87
C ASP A 695 6.12 -34.76 3.53
N ARG A 696 5.92 -34.09 4.67
CA ARG A 696 4.70 -34.16 5.46
C ARG A 696 4.31 -32.72 5.77
N LEU A 697 3.25 -32.26 5.11
CA LEU A 697 2.77 -30.89 5.20
C LEU A 697 1.54 -30.84 6.09
N LEU A 698 1.53 -29.90 7.04
CA LEU A 698 0.38 -29.68 7.90
C LEU A 698 -0.73 -28.95 7.13
N GLN A 699 -1.94 -29.49 7.13
CA GLN A 699 -3.14 -28.76 6.70
C GLN A 699 -3.73 -28.03 7.90
N PHE A 700 -3.56 -26.70 7.94
CA PHE A 700 -3.93 -25.86 9.05
C PHE A 700 -5.03 -24.83 8.72
N ALA A 701 -5.02 -24.25 7.53
CA ALA A 701 -5.95 -23.22 7.10
C ALA A 701 -7.40 -23.74 6.96
N SER A 702 -8.39 -22.87 7.19
CA SER A 702 -9.79 -23.16 6.82
C SER A 702 -9.94 -23.19 5.30
N MET A 703 -10.78 -24.10 4.78
CA MET A 703 -11.04 -24.21 3.34
C MET A 703 -11.66 -22.95 2.72
N SER A 704 -12.13 -22.03 3.52
CA SER A 704 -12.67 -20.74 3.06
C SER A 704 -11.61 -19.69 2.78
N PHE A 705 -10.33 -19.99 3.02
CA PHE A 705 -9.18 -19.18 2.65
C PHE A 705 -8.36 -19.91 1.58
N ASP A 706 -7.81 -19.13 0.67
CA ASP A 706 -7.00 -19.67 -0.43
C ASP A 706 -5.66 -20.28 0.02
N THR A 707 -5.15 -19.93 1.20
CA THR A 707 -4.04 -20.64 1.87
C THR A 707 -4.33 -22.13 2.03
N PHE A 708 -5.59 -22.55 2.18
CA PHE A 708 -5.95 -23.97 2.14
C PHE A 708 -5.52 -24.63 0.83
N ALA A 709 -5.68 -23.96 -0.29
CA ALA A 709 -5.26 -24.49 -1.59
C ALA A 709 -3.72 -24.52 -1.72
N GLU A 710 -3.01 -23.60 -1.06
CA GLU A 710 -1.55 -23.58 -0.94
C GLU A 710 -1.03 -24.80 -0.17
N GLU A 711 -1.73 -25.18 0.88
CA GLU A 711 -1.37 -26.36 1.68
C GLU A 711 -1.67 -27.69 0.95
N VAL A 712 -2.86 -27.80 0.37
CA VAL A 712 -3.41 -29.08 -0.09
C VAL A 712 -2.88 -29.49 -1.46
N TYR A 713 -3.01 -28.60 -2.45
CA TYR A 713 -2.82 -29.01 -3.83
C TYR A 713 -1.36 -29.22 -4.23
N PRO A 714 -0.41 -28.35 -3.89
CA PRO A 714 1.00 -28.61 -4.18
C PRO A 714 1.56 -29.80 -3.39
N CYS A 715 1.06 -30.04 -2.18
CA CYS A 715 1.40 -31.21 -1.38
C CYS A 715 1.02 -32.53 -2.11
N LEU A 716 -0.25 -32.62 -2.53
CA LEU A 716 -0.74 -33.83 -3.21
C LEU A 716 -0.13 -33.98 -4.61
N ALA A 717 0.09 -32.87 -5.35
CA ALA A 717 0.74 -32.90 -6.66
C ALA A 717 2.24 -33.21 -6.59
N ALA A 718 2.87 -33.11 -5.42
CA ALA A 718 4.26 -33.55 -5.17
C ALA A 718 4.40 -35.03 -4.73
N GLY A 719 3.30 -35.74 -4.48
CA GLY A 719 3.32 -37.07 -3.89
C GLY A 719 3.60 -37.07 -2.40
N ALA A 720 3.53 -35.92 -1.74
CA ALA A 720 3.77 -35.75 -0.30
C ALA A 720 2.54 -36.17 0.54
N THR A 721 2.72 -36.27 1.85
CA THR A 721 1.63 -36.61 2.77
C THR A 721 1.03 -35.32 3.36
N LEU A 722 -0.24 -35.11 3.15
CA LEU A 722 -1.02 -34.08 3.81
C LEU A 722 -1.43 -34.57 5.21
N VAL A 723 -0.98 -33.88 6.25
CA VAL A 723 -1.31 -34.20 7.64
C VAL A 723 -2.40 -33.23 8.11
N LEU A 724 -3.59 -33.78 8.41
CA LEU A 724 -4.70 -32.97 8.89
C LEU A 724 -4.40 -32.45 10.29
N GLY A 725 -4.42 -31.12 10.46
CA GLY A 725 -4.15 -30.42 11.70
C GLY A 725 -5.24 -30.64 12.77
N PRO A 726 -5.15 -29.94 13.90
CA PRO A 726 -6.16 -30.05 14.96
C PRO A 726 -7.52 -29.58 14.45
N ALA A 727 -8.60 -30.00 15.12
CA ALA A 727 -9.94 -29.46 14.88
C ALA A 727 -9.96 -27.94 15.05
N ALA A 728 -11.01 -27.27 14.53
CA ALA A 728 -11.06 -25.79 14.49
C ALA A 728 -10.93 -25.12 15.87
N ASP A 729 -11.26 -25.83 16.95
CA ASP A 729 -11.14 -25.42 18.34
C ASP A 729 -9.85 -25.91 19.02
N GLY A 730 -9.01 -26.69 18.31
CA GLY A 730 -7.78 -27.29 18.82
C GLY A 730 -6.53 -26.43 18.63
N SER A 731 -5.63 -26.46 19.63
CA SER A 731 -4.35 -25.76 19.58
C SER A 731 -3.32 -26.55 18.77
N LEU A 732 -2.56 -25.88 17.89
CA LEU A 732 -1.40 -26.48 17.22
C LEU A 732 -0.32 -26.87 18.24
N VAL A 733 -0.15 -26.10 19.31
CA VAL A 733 0.82 -26.39 20.39
C VAL A 733 0.50 -27.74 21.04
N ASP A 734 -0.77 -27.98 21.37
CA ASP A 734 -1.21 -29.25 21.96
C ASP A 734 -1.10 -30.41 20.95
N PHE A 735 -1.41 -30.16 19.68
CA PHE A 735 -1.24 -31.12 18.61
C PHE A 735 0.22 -31.58 18.47
N LEU A 736 1.16 -30.64 18.48
CA LEU A 736 2.59 -30.93 18.44
C LEU A 736 3.09 -31.61 19.74
N ALA A 737 2.60 -31.12 20.89
CA ALA A 737 2.94 -31.71 22.20
C ALA A 737 2.48 -33.15 22.32
N ALA A 738 1.31 -33.50 21.77
CA ALA A 738 0.80 -34.86 21.71
C ALA A 738 1.57 -35.79 20.75
N GLY A 739 2.57 -35.24 20.03
CA GLY A 739 3.39 -35.99 19.09
C GLY A 739 2.75 -36.27 17.73
N ARG A 740 1.53 -35.77 17.48
CA ARG A 740 0.80 -35.97 16.21
C ARG A 740 1.49 -35.35 14.99
N GLY A 741 2.30 -34.32 15.21
CA GLY A 741 3.08 -33.64 14.18
C GLY A 741 4.58 -33.82 14.30
N ALA A 742 5.07 -34.84 15.03
CA ALA A 742 6.50 -35.00 15.32
C ALA A 742 7.38 -35.20 14.07
N ASP A 743 6.80 -35.66 12.99
CA ASP A 743 7.47 -35.93 11.71
C ASP A 743 7.13 -34.95 10.59
N LEU A 744 6.44 -33.83 10.90
CA LEU A 744 6.17 -32.77 9.95
C LEU A 744 7.46 -32.16 9.40
N THR A 745 7.49 -31.95 8.11
CA THR A 745 8.63 -31.33 7.39
C THR A 745 8.33 -29.93 6.88
N VAL A 746 7.05 -29.62 6.70
CA VAL A 746 6.58 -28.34 6.16
C VAL A 746 5.42 -27.83 7.02
N LEU A 747 5.52 -26.57 7.41
CA LEU A 747 4.44 -25.81 8.06
C LEU A 747 4.11 -24.60 7.21
N ASP A 748 2.83 -24.36 6.98
CA ASP A 748 2.29 -23.13 6.42
C ASP A 748 1.40 -22.50 7.49
N LEU A 749 1.75 -21.29 7.93
CA LEU A 749 1.11 -20.67 9.09
C LEU A 749 0.80 -19.19 8.81
N PRO A 750 -0.36 -18.71 9.23
CA PRO A 750 -0.61 -17.28 9.26
C PRO A 750 0.45 -16.55 10.10
N THR A 751 1.04 -15.48 9.56
CA THR A 751 2.11 -14.73 10.23
C THR A 751 1.77 -14.30 11.66
N PRO A 752 0.56 -13.76 11.98
CA PRO A 752 0.22 -13.38 13.35
C PRO A 752 0.23 -14.57 14.32
N TYR A 753 -0.23 -15.75 13.83
CA TYR A 753 -0.22 -16.95 14.62
C TYR A 753 1.21 -17.46 14.88
N TRP A 754 2.06 -17.43 13.86
CA TRP A 754 3.48 -17.77 14.01
C TRP A 754 4.20 -16.81 14.97
N HIS A 755 3.90 -15.50 14.93
CA HIS A 755 4.46 -14.54 15.89
C HIS A 755 4.15 -14.94 17.34
N GLU A 756 2.94 -15.45 17.61
CA GLU A 756 2.57 -15.92 18.94
C GLU A 756 3.38 -17.17 19.36
N LEU A 757 3.55 -18.10 18.43
CA LEU A 757 4.37 -19.29 18.66
C LEU A 757 5.85 -18.94 18.90
N VAL A 758 6.39 -17.95 18.18
CA VAL A 758 7.77 -17.48 18.36
C VAL A 758 7.98 -16.80 19.71
N ARG A 759 6.98 -16.14 20.28
CA ARG A 759 7.07 -15.59 21.64
C ARG A 759 7.27 -16.70 22.68
N GLN A 760 6.71 -17.87 22.43
CA GLN A 760 6.75 -19.04 23.30
C GLN A 760 7.63 -20.18 22.71
N LEU A 761 8.70 -19.81 21.98
CA LEU A 761 9.49 -20.72 21.15
C LEU A 761 9.95 -21.97 21.88
N ASP A 762 10.40 -21.83 23.14
CA ASP A 762 10.92 -22.92 23.96
C ASP A 762 9.82 -23.82 24.53
N ALA A 763 8.57 -23.35 24.56
CA ALA A 763 7.42 -24.11 25.05
C ALA A 763 6.79 -24.97 23.93
N VAL A 764 7.08 -24.67 22.66
CA VAL A 764 6.55 -25.41 21.52
C VAL A 764 7.46 -26.57 21.14
N ARG A 765 6.90 -27.77 21.07
CA ARG A 765 7.64 -28.97 20.65
C ARG A 765 7.73 -29.05 19.13
N TRP A 766 8.67 -28.28 18.57
CA TRP A 766 8.85 -28.20 17.11
C TRP A 766 9.28 -29.56 16.51
N PRO A 767 8.77 -29.90 15.31
CA PRO A 767 9.16 -31.16 14.64
C PRO A 767 10.65 -31.17 14.31
N ALA A 768 11.33 -32.22 14.66
CA ALA A 768 12.77 -32.36 14.39
C ALA A 768 13.11 -32.42 12.89
N ALA A 769 12.16 -32.88 12.07
CA ALA A 769 12.28 -33.01 10.62
C ALA A 769 11.82 -31.73 9.87
N LEU A 770 11.39 -30.67 10.58
CA LEU A 770 10.95 -29.42 9.96
C LEU A 770 12.08 -28.82 9.12
N ARG A 771 11.81 -28.58 7.83
CA ARG A 771 12.76 -28.02 6.87
C ARG A 771 12.26 -26.75 6.17
N LEU A 772 10.94 -26.54 6.18
CA LEU A 772 10.30 -25.41 5.52
C LEU A 772 9.19 -24.84 6.39
N LEU A 773 9.22 -23.54 6.57
CA LEU A 773 8.16 -22.74 7.16
C LEU A 773 7.69 -21.72 6.11
N ILE A 774 6.40 -21.74 5.79
CA ILE A 774 5.75 -20.78 4.92
C ILE A 774 4.94 -19.85 5.81
N LEU A 775 5.04 -18.55 5.57
CA LEU A 775 4.34 -17.51 6.31
C LEU A 775 3.57 -16.64 5.32
N GLY A 776 2.33 -16.37 5.62
CA GLY A 776 1.48 -15.53 4.76
C GLY A 776 0.46 -14.74 5.56
N ALA A 777 -0.41 -14.05 4.84
CA ALA A 777 -1.56 -13.31 5.36
C ALA A 777 -1.26 -12.00 6.12
N ASP A 778 -0.03 -11.75 6.58
CA ASP A 778 0.34 -10.52 7.30
C ASP A 778 1.85 -10.28 7.25
N GLN A 779 2.26 -9.09 7.72
CA GLN A 779 3.66 -8.68 7.77
C GLN A 779 4.47 -9.53 8.75
N VAL A 780 5.63 -10.01 8.31
CA VAL A 780 6.57 -10.76 9.14
C VAL A 780 7.46 -9.81 9.93
N ASP A 781 7.50 -9.96 11.26
CA ASP A 781 8.36 -9.17 12.15
C ASP A 781 9.82 -9.64 12.08
N ALA A 782 10.73 -8.72 11.76
CA ALA A 782 12.16 -9.00 11.67
C ALA A 782 12.77 -9.52 12.98
N ALA A 783 12.28 -9.07 14.14
CA ALA A 783 12.75 -9.54 15.44
C ALA A 783 12.31 -11.00 15.69
N ALA A 784 11.11 -11.36 15.26
CA ALA A 784 10.62 -12.73 15.31
C ALA A 784 11.45 -13.65 14.39
N VAL A 785 11.76 -13.19 13.18
CA VAL A 785 12.65 -13.91 12.24
C VAL A 785 14.04 -14.11 12.86
N ALA A 786 14.63 -13.07 13.41
CA ALA A 786 15.92 -13.17 14.07
C ALA A 786 15.92 -14.12 15.28
N ARG A 787 14.81 -14.19 16.03
CA ARG A 787 14.62 -15.15 17.12
C ARG A 787 14.50 -16.57 16.59
N TRP A 788 13.74 -16.77 15.51
CA TRP A 788 13.60 -18.03 14.82
C TRP A 788 14.96 -18.55 14.30
N HIS A 789 15.70 -17.70 13.58
CA HIS A 789 17.02 -18.08 13.06
C HIS A 789 18.05 -18.39 14.16
N ARG A 790 17.99 -17.73 15.33
CA ARG A 790 18.84 -18.13 16.47
C ARG A 790 18.56 -19.54 16.98
N ALA A 791 17.30 -19.97 16.91
CA ALA A 791 16.90 -21.30 17.40
C ALA A 791 17.11 -22.42 16.37
N PHE A 792 16.86 -22.14 15.10
CA PHE A 792 16.82 -23.15 14.03
C PHE A 792 17.94 -23.02 13.01
N GLY A 793 18.61 -21.85 12.93
CA GLY A 793 19.61 -21.55 11.89
C GLY A 793 19.04 -21.75 10.49
N ASP A 794 19.91 -22.13 9.56
CA ASP A 794 19.53 -22.43 8.16
C ASP A 794 18.90 -23.81 7.99
N ARG A 795 18.66 -24.56 9.09
CA ARG A 795 18.02 -25.87 9.04
C ARG A 795 16.59 -25.78 8.54
N VAL A 796 15.88 -24.72 8.90
CA VAL A 796 14.50 -24.47 8.48
C VAL A 796 14.48 -23.27 7.55
N ARG A 797 14.23 -23.53 6.28
CA ARG A 797 14.00 -22.48 5.29
C ARG A 797 12.72 -21.75 5.62
N VAL A 798 12.74 -20.43 5.63
CA VAL A 798 11.56 -19.61 5.89
C VAL A 798 11.19 -18.87 4.61
N LEU A 799 9.95 -19.03 4.15
CA LEU A 799 9.38 -18.32 3.02
C LEU A 799 8.25 -17.43 3.52
N ASN A 800 8.28 -16.17 3.10
CA ASN A 800 7.15 -15.29 3.27
C ASN A 800 6.40 -15.18 1.93
N THR A 801 5.13 -15.60 1.90
CA THR A 801 4.28 -15.58 0.72
C THR A 801 3.27 -14.45 0.81
N TYR A 802 2.97 -13.83 -0.32
CA TYR A 802 1.95 -12.81 -0.43
C TYR A 802 1.13 -13.02 -1.71
N GLY A 803 -0.18 -12.98 -1.60
CA GLY A 803 -1.09 -12.98 -2.73
C GLY A 803 -2.51 -12.64 -2.30
N PRO A 804 -3.21 -11.74 -3.02
CA PRO A 804 -4.64 -11.62 -2.86
C PRO A 804 -5.32 -12.80 -3.55
N THR A 805 -6.49 -13.17 -3.09
CA THR A 805 -7.27 -14.31 -3.62
C THR A 805 -7.52 -14.18 -5.13
N GLU A 806 -7.66 -12.95 -5.62
CA GLU A 806 -7.82 -12.62 -7.05
C GLU A 806 -6.57 -12.93 -7.89
N ALA A 807 -5.40 -13.06 -7.27
CA ALA A 807 -4.14 -13.45 -7.95
C ALA A 807 -3.85 -14.97 -7.88
N THR A 808 -4.83 -15.76 -7.49
CA THR A 808 -4.73 -17.21 -7.34
C THR A 808 -3.67 -17.61 -6.31
N ILE A 809 -3.99 -17.39 -5.03
CA ILE A 809 -3.25 -17.81 -3.83
C ILE A 809 -1.99 -16.98 -3.59
N VAL A 810 -0.91 -17.23 -4.33
CA VAL A 810 0.40 -16.59 -4.11
C VAL A 810 0.81 -15.79 -5.35
N ALA A 811 1.03 -14.49 -5.17
CA ALA A 811 1.52 -13.60 -6.23
C ALA A 811 3.04 -13.40 -6.14
N SER A 812 3.60 -13.38 -4.94
CA SER A 812 5.04 -13.23 -4.70
C SER A 812 5.49 -14.02 -3.47
N SER A 813 6.78 -14.34 -3.41
CA SER A 813 7.40 -14.92 -2.22
C SER A 813 8.80 -14.37 -2.00
N ALA A 814 9.23 -14.32 -0.75
CA ALA A 814 10.59 -13.96 -0.34
C ALA A 814 11.13 -14.98 0.67
N GLU A 815 12.44 -15.29 0.60
CA GLU A 815 13.15 -16.17 1.52
C GLU A 815 13.89 -15.41 2.59
#